data_2d7f89b4e5c41a73656d7981225b9421
#
_entry.id   2d7f89b4e5c41a73656d7981225b9421
#
_cell.length_a   1.000
_cell.length_b   1.000
_cell.length_c   1.000
_cell.angle_alpha   90.00
_cell.angle_beta   90.00
_cell.angle_gamma   90.00
#
_symmetry.space_group_name_H-M   'P 1'
#
loop_
_entity.id
_entity.type
_entity.pdbx_description
1 polymer ?
#
loop_
_entity_poly.entity_id
_entity_poly.type
_entity_poly.pdbx_seq_one_letter_code
_entity_poly.pdbx_strand_id
1 'polypeptide(L)'
;MARLDARRQQHAASSSSCCSAPAVAAFVGLCLVAVWMASSTLVTPAEFSPFQAPLWRRATAPVEGNAPPAVVREEEAADEQEPPVPERQQADSTEGADEKQSAAELKDDKSEAKKEEAEVFPDAKDAELLNQTAAAEPGPWRTQAVESNKVETKERTTAPNLPATTSYSWKLCDVQAGADYIPCLDNVDAIKKLRSDKHYEHRERHCPEEPPTCLVPLPPGYRSPIRWPKSRDQIWYSNVPHTKLVQYKGHQNWVNVSGEHLVFPGGGTQFKHGALHYIDFIQEAKKDVAWGKRTRVVLDVGCGVASFGGYLFERDALTMSFAPKDEHEAQVQFALERGIPAISAVMGTKRLPFPGGVFDAVHCARCRVPWHIEGGKLLLELNRLLRPGGYFVWSATPVYQKLPEDVEIWEAMSALTRSMCWKLVNKVKDRINRVGVAIFQKPMDNRCYDGRSAANPPLCRESDNPDAAWNVSLQSCMHKLPADPAVRGLQWPEEWPLRVERPPYWLKSSETGVYGKPAPEDFQADYEHWKRVIQNSYMEGLGIDWSAVRNVMDMKAVYGGFAAALRNMKVWVMNVVPIDSPDTLPVIYERGLFGLYHDWCESFSTYPRSYDLVHANHLFSKSKKRCELLGVIVEVDRIVRPEGRLIVRDDMETIREVESIVKSLHWEVRLSYSQDNEGLLFVQKTMWRPNTSSS
;
A
#
# COMPACT_ATOMS: atom_id res chain seq x y z
N MET A 1 28.56 -22.33 61.30
CA MET A 1 29.64 -23.25 61.72
C MET A 1 30.30 -23.78 60.48
N ALA A 2 31.47 -23.30 60.30
CA ALA A 2 32.79 -23.91 60.08
C ALA A 2 32.95 -24.39 58.62
N ARG A 3 33.73 -23.70 57.74
CA ARG A 3 35.20 -23.67 57.60
C ARG A 3 35.77 -25.07 57.27
N LEU A 4 36.55 -25.22 56.17
CA LEU A 4 37.90 -24.84 55.81
C LEU A 4 38.24 -25.31 54.40
N ASP A 5 38.79 -24.47 53.53
CA ASP A 5 40.22 -24.19 53.22
C ASP A 5 40.97 -25.27 52.43
N ALA A 6 41.32 -24.98 51.21
CA ALA A 6 42.63 -24.62 50.63
C ALA A 6 43.77 -25.67 50.60
N ARG A 7 44.38 -25.87 49.41
CA ARG A 7 45.81 -25.81 49.00
C ARG A 7 45.99 -26.44 47.61
N ARG A 8 46.41 -25.68 46.59
CA ARG A 8 47.76 -25.24 46.20
C ARG A 8 48.77 -26.36 45.95
N GLN A 9 49.18 -26.54 44.67
CA GLN A 9 50.54 -26.41 44.09
C GLN A 9 50.59 -27.02 42.71
N GLN A 10 50.82 -26.22 41.68
CA GLN A 10 52.08 -26.06 40.94
C GLN A 10 52.83 -27.34 40.55
N HIS A 11 52.90 -27.62 39.26
CA HIS A 11 54.18 -27.78 38.56
C HIS A 11 54.05 -27.45 37.09
N ALA A 12 54.92 -26.56 36.60
CA ALA A 12 55.21 -26.22 35.28
C ALA A 12 56.08 -27.26 34.60
N ALA A 13 55.84 -27.51 33.32
CA ALA A 13 56.95 -27.91 32.41
C ALA A 13 56.54 -27.52 30.99
N SER A 14 57.30 -26.66 30.43
CA SER A 14 57.43 -26.18 29.09
C SER A 14 57.69 -27.27 28.08
N SER A 15 57.05 -27.19 26.89
CA SER A 15 57.70 -27.57 25.65
C SER A 15 57.23 -26.69 24.51
N SER A 16 58.04 -25.73 24.19
CA SER A 16 58.02 -24.97 22.94
C SER A 16 58.29 -25.91 21.77
N SER A 17 57.35 -26.05 20.85
CA SER A 17 57.62 -26.60 19.53
C SER A 17 57.56 -25.47 18.51
N CYS A 18 58.75 -25.01 18.14
CA CYS A 18 58.97 -24.12 17.02
C CYS A 18 58.47 -24.79 15.72
N CYS A 19 57.47 -24.22 15.08
CA CYS A 19 57.23 -24.45 13.66
C CYS A 19 58.44 -23.87 12.89
N SER A 20 59.21 -24.77 12.28
CA SER A 20 60.37 -24.39 11.48
C SER A 20 59.99 -23.52 10.32
N ALA A 21 60.77 -22.45 10.12
CA ALA A 21 60.62 -21.47 9.04
C ALA A 21 60.40 -22.07 7.63
N PRO A 22 60.94 -23.23 7.27
CA PRO A 22 60.69 -23.89 5.99
C PRO A 22 59.24 -24.38 5.79
N ALA A 23 58.51 -24.79 6.87
CA ALA A 23 57.14 -25.25 6.77
C ALA A 23 56.15 -24.09 6.47
N VAL A 24 56.40 -22.92 7.06
CA VAL A 24 55.63 -21.71 6.81
C VAL A 24 55.88 -21.22 5.40
N ALA A 25 57.13 -21.22 4.93
CA ALA A 25 57.47 -20.83 3.56
C ALA A 25 56.85 -21.78 2.51
N ALA A 26 56.81 -23.10 2.78
CA ALA A 26 56.13 -24.07 1.90
C ALA A 26 54.63 -23.86 1.85
N PHE A 27 53.99 -23.54 3.00
CA PHE A 27 52.54 -23.28 3.02
C PHE A 27 52.16 -21.97 2.31
N VAL A 28 52.95 -20.91 2.49
CA VAL A 28 52.76 -19.63 1.77
C VAL A 28 53.00 -19.82 0.25
N GLY A 29 54.01 -20.61 -0.13
CA GLY A 29 54.26 -20.94 -1.52
C GLY A 29 53.10 -21.73 -2.16
N LEU A 30 52.53 -22.71 -1.46
CA LEU A 30 51.36 -23.45 -1.94
C LEU A 30 50.11 -22.58 -2.06
N CYS A 31 49.88 -21.66 -1.13
CA CYS A 31 48.77 -20.69 -1.20
C CYS A 31 48.93 -19.73 -2.38
N LEU A 32 50.16 -19.24 -2.66
CA LEU A 32 50.44 -18.36 -3.82
C LEU A 32 50.26 -19.10 -5.14
N VAL A 33 50.64 -20.37 -5.23
CA VAL A 33 50.42 -21.21 -6.43
C VAL A 33 48.93 -21.48 -6.64
N ALA A 34 48.16 -21.73 -5.56
CA ALA A 34 46.74 -21.89 -5.64
C ALA A 34 46.00 -20.62 -6.11
N VAL A 35 46.40 -19.46 -5.61
CA VAL A 35 45.88 -18.17 -6.04
C VAL A 35 46.28 -17.88 -7.51
N TRP A 36 47.50 -18.23 -7.90
CA TRP A 36 47.95 -18.07 -9.29
C TRP A 36 47.22 -19.00 -10.25
N MET A 37 46.96 -20.27 -9.87
CA MET A 37 46.13 -21.18 -10.67
C MET A 37 44.67 -20.72 -10.75
N ALA A 38 44.09 -20.18 -9.69
CA ALA A 38 42.73 -19.65 -9.67
C ALA A 38 42.63 -18.36 -10.52
N SER A 39 43.68 -17.54 -10.60
CA SER A 39 43.66 -16.33 -11.39
C SER A 39 44.01 -16.57 -12.86
N SER A 40 44.69 -17.65 -13.20
CA SER A 40 45.03 -17.99 -14.61
C SER A 40 43.91 -18.74 -15.37
N THR A 41 42.82 -19.10 -14.70
CA THR A 41 41.60 -19.62 -15.35
C THR A 41 40.57 -18.56 -15.74
N LEU A 42 40.85 -17.29 -15.47
CA LEU A 42 40.02 -16.15 -15.81
C LEU A 42 40.79 -15.16 -16.68
N VAL A 43 41.01 -15.44 -17.95
CA VAL A 43 41.06 -14.50 -19.08
C VAL A 43 41.69 -15.20 -20.30
N THR A 44 40.88 -15.68 -21.19
CA THR A 44 41.19 -15.69 -22.61
C THR A 44 40.18 -14.80 -23.32
N PRO A 45 40.62 -13.76 -24.04
CA PRO A 45 39.71 -13.02 -24.90
C PRO A 45 39.37 -13.91 -26.10
N ALA A 46 38.12 -14.30 -26.24
CA ALA A 46 37.61 -14.87 -27.49
C ALA A 46 37.55 -13.76 -28.53
N GLU A 47 38.40 -13.85 -29.53
CA GLU A 47 38.31 -13.07 -30.77
C GLU A 47 36.95 -13.30 -31.43
N PHE A 48 36.19 -12.25 -31.61
CA PHE A 48 34.97 -12.22 -32.40
C PHE A 48 35.33 -12.36 -33.88
N SER A 49 35.12 -13.55 -34.46
CA SER A 49 35.01 -13.72 -35.89
C SER A 49 33.57 -13.46 -36.30
N PRO A 50 33.28 -12.69 -37.36
CA PRO A 50 31.91 -12.39 -37.74
C PRO A 50 31.30 -13.60 -38.44
N PHE A 51 30.30 -14.19 -37.84
CA PHE A 51 29.48 -15.21 -38.45
C PHE A 51 28.63 -14.60 -39.57
N GLN A 52 28.93 -14.98 -40.81
CA GLN A 52 28.13 -14.71 -42.00
C GLN A 52 26.75 -15.35 -41.87
N ALA A 53 25.71 -14.56 -42.11
CA ALA A 53 24.36 -15.05 -42.26
C ALA A 53 24.20 -15.94 -43.52
N PRO A 54 23.46 -17.02 -43.47
CA PRO A 54 23.14 -17.80 -44.70
C PRO A 54 22.05 -17.05 -45.47
N LEU A 55 22.42 -16.66 -46.70
CA LEU A 55 21.54 -16.21 -47.77
C LEU A 55 20.57 -17.32 -48.17
N TRP A 56 19.30 -17.14 -47.91
CA TRP A 56 18.25 -17.92 -48.57
C TRP A 56 17.99 -17.32 -49.94
N ARG A 57 18.40 -18.11 -50.96
CA ARG A 57 18.13 -17.83 -52.36
C ARG A 57 16.62 -17.92 -52.64
N ARG A 58 16.11 -16.86 -53.28
CA ARG A 58 14.85 -16.87 -54.03
C ARG A 58 14.95 -17.91 -55.16
N ALA A 59 14.02 -18.84 -55.19
CA ALA A 59 13.73 -19.64 -56.38
C ALA A 59 12.38 -19.22 -56.92
N THR A 60 12.41 -18.83 -58.18
CA THR A 60 11.31 -18.46 -59.05
C THR A 60 10.45 -19.67 -59.43
N ALA A 61 9.16 -19.39 -59.62
CA ALA A 61 8.14 -20.33 -60.08
C ALA A 61 8.39 -20.89 -61.49
N PRO A 62 7.71 -21.97 -61.87
CA PRO A 62 6.64 -21.75 -62.85
C PRO A 62 5.31 -22.47 -62.55
N VAL A 63 4.34 -21.93 -63.22
CA VAL A 63 2.91 -22.09 -63.44
C VAL A 63 2.53 -23.49 -63.98
N GLU A 64 1.34 -23.95 -63.57
CA GLU A 64 0.23 -24.54 -64.30
C GLU A 64 -0.43 -25.76 -63.61
N GLY A 65 -1.74 -25.71 -63.49
CA GLY A 65 -2.61 -26.82 -63.76
C GLY A 65 -3.78 -27.09 -62.80
N ASN A 66 -4.94 -26.49 -63.09
CA ASN A 66 -6.30 -27.07 -62.97
C ASN A 66 -6.92 -27.41 -61.60
N ALA A 67 -7.93 -26.63 -61.26
CA ALA A 67 -9.05 -26.97 -60.38
C ALA A 67 -10.10 -27.85 -61.10
N PRO A 68 -10.96 -28.57 -60.35
CA PRO A 68 -12.39 -28.15 -60.29
C PRO A 68 -13.05 -28.42 -58.88
N PRO A 69 -14.39 -28.17 -58.72
CA PRO A 69 -14.88 -27.07 -57.92
C PRO A 69 -15.55 -27.54 -56.59
N ALA A 70 -15.55 -26.68 -55.59
CA ALA A 70 -16.25 -26.88 -54.34
C ALA A 70 -17.69 -26.34 -54.44
N VAL A 71 -18.61 -27.17 -53.97
CA VAL A 71 -20.04 -26.89 -53.82
C VAL A 71 -20.26 -25.96 -52.64
N VAL A 72 -20.87 -24.84 -52.92
CA VAL A 72 -21.44 -23.88 -51.95
C VAL A 72 -22.76 -24.44 -51.43
N ARG A 73 -22.96 -24.45 -50.15
CA ARG A 73 -24.28 -24.48 -49.53
C ARG A 73 -24.42 -23.28 -48.63
N GLU A 74 -25.26 -22.38 -49.10
CA GLU A 74 -25.87 -21.31 -48.32
C GLU A 74 -26.83 -21.96 -47.31
N GLU A 75 -26.77 -21.51 -46.05
CA GLU A 75 -27.88 -21.61 -45.12
C GLU A 75 -28.21 -20.17 -44.62
N GLU A 76 -29.48 -19.88 -44.77
CA GLU A 76 -30.14 -18.61 -44.64
C GLU A 76 -30.11 -18.08 -43.20
N ALA A 77 -29.92 -16.77 -43.07
CA ALA A 77 -30.14 -16.01 -41.88
C ALA A 77 -31.64 -15.83 -41.60
N ALA A 78 -32.11 -16.25 -40.45
CA ALA A 78 -33.44 -15.89 -39.95
C ALA A 78 -33.35 -14.64 -39.12
N ASP A 79 -34.11 -13.65 -39.59
CA ASP A 79 -34.37 -12.33 -39.03
C ASP A 79 -35.32 -12.49 -37.83
N GLU A 80 -34.90 -12.12 -36.62
CA GLU A 80 -35.81 -11.96 -35.46
C GLU A 80 -35.89 -10.51 -35.07
N GLN A 81 -37.07 -9.94 -35.37
CA GLN A 81 -37.52 -8.59 -35.10
C GLN A 81 -37.75 -8.36 -33.60
N GLU A 82 -37.23 -7.24 -33.11
CA GLU A 82 -37.63 -6.63 -31.83
C GLU A 82 -39.07 -6.11 -31.85
N PRO A 83 -39.86 -6.28 -30.76
CA PRO A 83 -41.18 -5.66 -30.66
C PRO A 83 -41.11 -4.20 -30.20
N PRO A 84 -42.07 -3.34 -30.64
CA PRO A 84 -42.02 -1.91 -30.44
C PRO A 84 -42.51 -1.47 -29.04
N VAL A 85 -41.89 -0.39 -28.54
CA VAL A 85 -42.25 0.36 -27.33
C VAL A 85 -43.54 1.13 -27.57
N PRO A 86 -44.52 1.15 -26.65
CA PRO A 86 -45.75 1.93 -26.86
C PRO A 86 -45.56 3.41 -26.51
N GLU A 87 -45.91 4.28 -27.45
CA GLU A 87 -46.15 5.71 -27.30
C GLU A 87 -47.26 5.98 -26.28
N ARG A 88 -47.02 6.90 -25.37
CA ARG A 88 -48.07 7.47 -24.52
C ARG A 88 -48.53 8.82 -25.07
N GLN A 89 -49.75 8.84 -25.44
CA GLN A 89 -50.51 9.97 -25.99
C GLN A 89 -50.61 11.12 -24.97
N GLN A 90 -50.46 12.33 -25.51
CA GLN A 90 -50.86 13.61 -24.93
C GLN A 90 -52.40 13.68 -24.82
N ALA A 91 -52.86 14.17 -23.69
CA ALA A 91 -54.22 14.67 -23.54
C ALA A 91 -54.14 16.17 -23.23
N ASP A 92 -54.73 16.89 -24.14
CA ASP A 92 -55.03 18.31 -24.20
C ASP A 92 -56.17 18.67 -23.24
N SER A 93 -56.09 19.79 -22.53
CA SER A 93 -57.26 20.56 -22.10
C SER A 93 -56.88 21.99 -21.74
N THR A 94 -57.43 22.86 -22.51
CA THR A 94 -57.47 24.30 -22.65
C THR A 94 -58.11 25.08 -21.49
N GLU A 95 -57.84 26.43 -21.57
CA GLU A 95 -58.56 27.61 -21.04
C GLU A 95 -58.08 28.12 -19.69
N GLY A 96 -57.81 29.41 -19.51
CA GLY A 96 -57.95 30.63 -20.30
C GLY A 96 -57.59 31.86 -19.46
N ALA A 97 -57.09 32.87 -20.13
CA ALA A 97 -57.17 34.34 -19.94
C ALA A 97 -57.00 34.96 -18.55
N ASP A 98 -56.23 36.00 -18.29
CA ASP A 98 -56.28 37.36 -18.85
C ASP A 98 -55.11 38.24 -18.34
N GLU A 99 -54.70 39.09 -19.25
CA GLU A 99 -53.96 40.35 -19.19
C GLU A 99 -53.78 41.12 -17.87
N LYS A 100 -52.57 41.70 -17.68
CA LYS A 100 -52.36 43.16 -17.81
C LYS A 100 -50.89 43.57 -17.81
N GLN A 101 -50.54 44.31 -18.83
CA GLN A 101 -49.32 45.10 -19.02
C GLN A 101 -49.20 46.21 -17.98
N SER A 102 -47.98 46.53 -17.56
CA SER A 102 -47.54 47.93 -17.52
C SER A 102 -46.02 48.01 -17.60
N ALA A 103 -45.57 48.80 -18.58
CA ALA A 103 -44.20 49.20 -18.80
C ALA A 103 -43.75 50.27 -17.78
N ALA A 104 -42.50 50.18 -17.37
CA ALA A 104 -41.74 51.35 -16.88
C ALA A 104 -40.24 51.13 -17.06
N GLU A 105 -39.71 51.86 -17.93
CA GLU A 105 -38.43 52.51 -18.18
C GLU A 105 -37.15 52.02 -17.51
N LEU A 106 -36.17 51.90 -18.41
CA LEU A 106 -34.71 51.78 -18.20
C LEU A 106 -34.12 52.80 -17.26
N LYS A 107 -33.25 52.34 -16.36
CA LYS A 107 -32.02 53.05 -15.98
C LYS A 107 -30.85 52.05 -15.99
N ASP A 108 -29.87 52.36 -16.85
CA ASP A 108 -28.54 51.80 -16.85
C ASP A 108 -27.91 51.93 -15.44
N ASP A 109 -27.56 50.80 -14.88
CA ASP A 109 -26.55 50.76 -13.83
C ASP A 109 -25.64 49.56 -14.08
N LYS A 110 -24.38 49.85 -14.46
CA LYS A 110 -23.30 48.89 -14.59
C LYS A 110 -22.96 48.40 -13.20
N SER A 111 -23.53 47.29 -12.79
CA SER A 111 -22.99 46.47 -11.70
C SER A 111 -22.26 45.27 -12.32
N GLU A 112 -20.95 45.25 -12.09
CA GLU A 112 -20.10 44.09 -12.32
C GLU A 112 -20.74 42.85 -11.69
N ALA A 113 -21.11 41.89 -12.53
CA ALA A 113 -21.55 40.59 -12.07
C ALA A 113 -20.34 39.91 -11.35
N LYS A 114 -20.30 40.00 -10.03
CA LYS A 114 -19.61 39.04 -9.21
C LYS A 114 -20.22 37.67 -9.55
N LYS A 115 -19.45 36.82 -10.22
CA LYS A 115 -19.71 35.39 -10.20
C LYS A 115 -19.76 35.01 -8.72
N GLU A 116 -20.92 34.64 -8.20
CA GLU A 116 -21.06 33.92 -6.96
C GLU A 116 -20.26 32.61 -7.14
N GLU A 117 -19.09 32.56 -6.53
CA GLU A 117 -18.38 31.29 -6.36
C GLU A 117 -19.31 30.43 -5.50
N ALA A 118 -19.74 29.29 -6.06
CA ALA A 118 -20.57 28.33 -5.36
C ALA A 118 -19.90 28.02 -4.01
N GLU A 119 -20.65 28.15 -2.92
CA GLU A 119 -20.18 27.86 -1.56
C GLU A 119 -19.67 26.41 -1.53
N VAL A 120 -18.37 26.23 -1.29
CA VAL A 120 -17.68 24.94 -1.24
C VAL A 120 -17.78 24.29 0.14
N PHE A 121 -18.52 24.90 1.07
CA PHE A 121 -18.70 24.39 2.43
C PHE A 121 -19.94 23.51 2.56
N PRO A 122 -19.88 22.51 3.47
CA PRO A 122 -21.02 21.68 3.79
C PRO A 122 -22.16 22.50 4.40
N ASP A 123 -23.37 21.96 4.32
CA ASP A 123 -24.53 22.55 4.99
C ASP A 123 -24.41 22.49 6.54
N ALA A 124 -25.35 23.09 7.26
CA ALA A 124 -25.33 23.18 8.73
C ALA A 124 -25.23 21.80 9.42
N LYS A 125 -25.71 20.71 8.79
CA LYS A 125 -25.61 19.34 9.34
C LYS A 125 -24.20 18.79 9.22
N ASP A 126 -23.51 19.16 8.16
CA ASP A 126 -22.11 18.78 7.94
C ASP A 126 -21.17 19.55 8.88
N ALA A 127 -21.47 20.82 9.15
CA ALA A 127 -20.74 21.62 10.14
C ALA A 127 -20.84 21.02 11.56
N GLU A 128 -22.02 20.48 11.94
CA GLU A 128 -22.18 19.81 13.24
C GLU A 128 -21.27 18.57 13.36
N LEU A 129 -21.13 17.75 12.32
CA LEU A 129 -20.23 16.59 12.32
C LEU A 129 -18.77 17.01 12.40
N LEU A 130 -18.38 18.08 11.70
CA LEU A 130 -17.02 18.63 11.72
C LEU A 130 -16.66 19.20 13.10
N ASN A 131 -17.57 19.94 13.73
CA ASN A 131 -17.37 20.48 15.07
C ASN A 131 -17.19 19.38 16.12
N GLN A 132 -17.93 18.27 16.02
CA GLN A 132 -17.78 17.12 16.91
C GLN A 132 -16.40 16.44 16.76
N THR A 133 -15.83 16.38 15.54
CA THR A 133 -14.46 15.83 15.32
C THR A 133 -13.37 16.74 15.87
N ALA A 134 -13.57 18.06 15.89
CA ALA A 134 -12.61 19.01 16.43
C ALA A 134 -12.58 19.02 17.97
N ALA A 135 -13.74 18.75 18.61
CA ALA A 135 -13.94 18.82 20.05
C ALA A 135 -13.82 17.49 20.80
N ALA A 136 -13.77 16.33 20.10
CA ALA A 136 -13.73 15.04 20.74
C ALA A 136 -12.37 14.80 21.42
N GLU A 137 -12.35 14.95 22.75
CA GLU A 137 -11.44 14.22 23.61
C GLU A 137 -11.51 12.72 23.21
N PRO A 138 -10.42 11.94 23.28
CA PRO A 138 -10.46 10.53 22.92
C PRO A 138 -11.55 9.84 23.76
N GLY A 139 -12.65 9.51 23.09
CA GLY A 139 -13.76 8.75 23.69
C GLY A 139 -13.31 7.33 24.09
N PRO A 140 -14.22 6.38 24.30
CA PRO A 140 -13.90 5.02 24.74
C PRO A 140 -13.04 4.21 23.74
N TRP A 141 -12.77 4.76 22.57
CA TRP A 141 -11.95 4.13 21.55
C TRP A 141 -10.46 4.19 21.94
N ARG A 142 -9.83 3.02 21.98
CA ARG A 142 -8.38 2.91 22.21
C ARG A 142 -7.61 3.51 21.05
N THR A 143 -6.37 3.90 21.29
CA THR A 143 -5.46 4.39 20.26
C THR A 143 -4.25 3.48 20.14
N GLN A 144 -3.59 3.46 19.00
CA GLN A 144 -2.35 2.67 18.82
C GLN A 144 -1.22 3.17 19.73
N ALA A 145 -1.18 4.45 20.03
CA ALA A 145 -0.20 5.04 20.95
C ALA A 145 -0.33 4.46 22.37
N VAL A 146 -1.55 4.28 22.86
CA VAL A 146 -1.84 3.66 24.17
C VAL A 146 -1.58 2.15 24.14
N GLU A 147 -2.03 1.45 23.10
CA GLU A 147 -1.89 0.00 22.98
C GLU A 147 -0.44 -0.46 22.81
N SER A 148 0.40 0.34 22.16
CA SER A 148 1.80 -0.01 21.95
C SER A 148 2.70 0.22 23.16
N ASN A 149 2.23 0.88 24.22
CA ASN A 149 2.98 1.21 25.45
C ASN A 149 4.34 1.91 25.23
N LYS A 150 4.58 2.55 24.08
CA LYS A 150 5.93 2.98 23.71
C LYS A 150 6.04 4.35 23.06
N VAL A 151 4.96 4.95 22.68
CA VAL A 151 4.99 6.34 22.24
C VAL A 151 4.72 7.19 23.47
N GLU A 152 5.79 7.56 24.20
CA GLU A 152 5.71 8.73 25.04
C GLU A 152 5.21 9.85 24.13
N THR A 153 3.98 10.28 24.35
CA THR A 153 3.50 11.56 23.89
C THR A 153 4.38 12.59 24.58
N LYS A 154 5.50 12.92 23.96
CA LYS A 154 6.18 14.18 24.29
C LYS A 154 5.19 15.26 23.93
N GLU A 155 4.36 15.63 24.90
CA GLU A 155 3.73 16.95 24.88
C GLU A 155 4.87 17.95 24.85
N ARG A 156 5.15 18.48 23.68
CA ARG A 156 6.07 19.60 23.56
C ARG A 156 5.39 20.77 24.26
N THR A 157 5.81 21.03 25.50
CA THR A 157 5.45 22.24 26.19
C THR A 157 5.85 23.42 25.33
N THR A 158 4.82 24.14 24.82
CA THR A 158 4.90 25.42 24.11
C THR A 158 5.77 25.43 22.85
N ALA A 159 5.11 25.31 21.71
CA ALA A 159 5.66 25.81 20.46
C ALA A 159 5.99 27.31 20.66
N PRO A 160 7.18 27.79 20.29
CA PRO A 160 7.43 29.22 20.25
C PRO A 160 6.44 29.85 19.27
N ASN A 161 5.76 30.91 19.68
CA ASN A 161 4.98 31.74 18.79
C ASN A 161 5.88 32.16 17.62
N LEU A 162 5.71 31.51 16.46
CA LEU A 162 6.40 31.89 15.25
C LEU A 162 5.90 33.31 14.87
N PRO A 163 6.79 34.25 14.64
CA PRO A 163 6.38 35.56 14.14
C PRO A 163 5.77 35.42 12.75
N ALA A 164 4.76 36.21 12.45
CA ALA A 164 3.95 36.15 11.22
C ALA A 164 4.69 36.40 9.88
N THR A 165 6.01 36.42 9.89
CA THR A 165 6.88 36.59 8.70
C THR A 165 8.11 35.71 8.81
N THR A 166 7.92 34.40 8.78
CA THR A 166 9.04 33.46 8.62
C THR A 166 9.39 33.34 7.14
N SER A 167 10.58 33.81 6.77
CA SER A 167 11.17 33.55 5.46
C SER A 167 11.68 32.12 5.45
N TYR A 168 10.98 31.22 4.73
CA TYR A 168 11.44 29.83 4.54
C TYR A 168 12.58 29.78 3.53
N SER A 169 13.67 29.10 3.89
CA SER A 169 14.79 28.82 2.99
C SER A 169 14.83 27.34 2.64
N TRP A 170 14.55 27.04 1.39
CA TRP A 170 14.45 25.66 0.92
C TRP A 170 15.76 25.16 0.30
N LYS A 171 16.13 23.91 0.63
CA LYS A 171 17.29 23.22 0.06
C LYS A 171 16.86 21.85 -0.47
N LEU A 172 17.57 21.36 -1.49
CA LEU A 172 17.41 19.96 -1.88
C LEU A 172 18.07 19.05 -0.84
N CYS A 173 17.52 17.83 -0.70
CA CYS A 173 18.14 16.79 0.13
C CYS A 173 19.42 16.30 -0.56
N ASP A 174 20.54 16.40 0.13
CA ASP A 174 21.83 15.85 -0.29
C ASP A 174 22.03 14.50 0.38
N VAL A 175 21.42 13.47 -0.19
CA VAL A 175 21.45 12.10 0.33
C VAL A 175 21.70 11.11 -0.80
N GLN A 176 22.32 9.99 -0.48
CA GLN A 176 22.65 8.94 -1.46
C GLN A 176 21.42 8.42 -2.23
N ALA A 177 20.25 8.35 -1.59
CA ALA A 177 19.01 7.90 -2.22
C ALA A 177 18.46 8.90 -3.27
N GLY A 178 18.96 10.16 -3.31
CA GLY A 178 18.59 11.17 -4.29
C GLY A 178 17.07 11.35 -4.42
N ALA A 179 16.56 11.20 -5.64
CA ALA A 179 15.14 11.36 -5.95
C ALA A 179 14.22 10.29 -5.33
N ASP A 180 14.75 9.21 -4.79
CA ASP A 180 14.01 8.10 -4.18
C ASP A 180 14.11 8.08 -2.65
N TYR A 181 14.49 9.20 -2.05
CA TYR A 181 14.70 9.31 -0.61
C TYR A 181 13.42 9.10 0.21
N ILE A 182 13.51 8.16 1.17
CA ILE A 182 12.48 7.88 2.18
C ILE A 182 13.14 8.00 3.56
N PRO A 183 12.92 9.07 4.32
CA PRO A 183 13.70 9.39 5.52
C PRO A 183 13.82 8.24 6.53
N CYS A 184 12.74 7.53 6.81
CA CYS A 184 12.77 6.42 7.78
C CYS A 184 13.39 5.13 7.24
N LEU A 185 13.58 4.96 5.94
CA LEU A 185 14.18 3.78 5.33
C LEU A 185 15.61 4.01 4.84
N ASP A 186 16.02 5.26 4.67
CA ASP A 186 17.34 5.67 4.20
C ASP A 186 18.18 6.36 5.29
N ASN A 187 17.81 6.20 6.55
CA ASN A 187 18.58 6.71 7.69
C ASN A 187 19.85 5.84 7.92
N VAL A 188 20.86 6.09 7.08
CA VAL A 188 22.10 5.31 7.06
C VAL A 188 22.80 5.31 8.41
N ASP A 189 22.73 6.43 9.17
CA ASP A 189 23.42 6.55 10.45
C ASP A 189 22.71 5.72 11.54
N ALA A 190 21.38 5.66 11.53
CA ALA A 190 20.64 4.79 12.42
C ALA A 190 20.85 3.30 12.05
N ILE A 191 20.82 2.99 10.74
CA ILE A 191 21.05 1.61 10.26
C ILE A 191 22.46 1.10 10.64
N LYS A 192 23.50 1.94 10.48
CA LYS A 192 24.88 1.57 10.89
C LYS A 192 25.06 1.31 12.40
N LYS A 193 24.18 1.88 13.24
CA LYS A 193 24.19 1.67 14.70
C LYS A 193 23.50 0.39 15.13
N LEU A 194 22.82 -0.32 14.24
CA LEU A 194 22.18 -1.59 14.55
C LEU A 194 23.24 -2.62 14.98
N ARG A 195 22.92 -3.38 16.02
CA ARG A 195 23.79 -4.45 16.54
C ARG A 195 23.83 -5.66 15.61
N SER A 196 22.82 -5.83 14.79
CA SER A 196 22.65 -6.95 13.89
C SER A 196 21.76 -6.53 12.74
N ASP A 197 22.03 -7.08 11.55
CA ASP A 197 21.18 -7.01 10.37
C ASP A 197 20.31 -8.28 10.19
N LYS A 198 20.37 -9.18 11.19
CA LYS A 198 19.54 -10.38 11.22
C LYS A 198 18.06 -10.01 11.17
N HIS A 199 17.26 -10.91 10.62
CA HIS A 199 15.81 -10.73 10.53
C HIS A 199 15.40 -9.48 9.73
N TYR A 200 16.27 -8.98 8.86
CA TYR A 200 15.99 -7.80 8.02
C TYR A 200 15.71 -6.51 8.80
N GLU A 201 16.21 -6.41 10.05
CA GLU A 201 16.03 -5.24 10.90
C GLU A 201 16.50 -3.94 10.23
N HIS A 202 17.58 -3.99 9.44
CA HIS A 202 18.10 -2.87 8.66
C HIS A 202 17.14 -2.36 7.56
N ARG A 203 16.10 -3.11 7.23
CA ARG A 203 15.06 -2.76 6.25
C ARG A 203 13.77 -2.25 6.89
N GLU A 204 13.70 -2.28 8.21
CA GLU A 204 12.60 -1.68 8.96
C GLU A 204 12.73 -0.17 9.04
N ARG A 205 11.77 0.48 9.66
CA ARG A 205 11.73 1.93 9.81
C ARG A 205 12.70 2.36 10.90
N HIS A 206 13.66 3.21 10.54
CA HIS A 206 14.63 3.87 11.41
C HIS A 206 14.52 5.37 11.19
N CYS A 207 13.49 5.98 11.75
CA CYS A 207 13.20 7.39 11.52
C CYS A 207 14.26 8.30 12.19
N PRO A 208 14.62 9.42 11.56
CA PRO A 208 15.43 10.44 12.21
C PRO A 208 14.65 11.04 13.39
N GLU A 209 15.36 11.52 14.40
CA GLU A 209 14.74 12.17 15.58
C GLU A 209 13.96 13.43 15.18
N GLU A 210 14.51 14.20 14.25
CA GLU A 210 13.84 15.35 13.65
C GLU A 210 13.53 15.06 12.17
N PRO A 211 12.27 15.25 11.74
CA PRO A 211 11.94 15.11 10.32
C PRO A 211 12.78 16.06 9.47
N PRO A 212 13.34 15.59 8.34
CA PRO A 212 14.12 16.46 7.47
C PRO A 212 13.21 17.51 6.81
N THR A 213 13.70 18.75 6.75
CA THR A 213 13.02 19.88 6.10
C THR A 213 13.55 20.18 4.70
N CYS A 214 14.42 19.33 4.15
CA CYS A 214 14.91 19.43 2.78
C CYS A 214 13.89 18.84 1.78
N LEU A 215 13.92 19.32 0.54
CA LEU A 215 13.04 18.86 -0.53
C LEU A 215 13.72 17.77 -1.38
N VAL A 216 12.98 16.71 -1.65
CA VAL A 216 13.48 15.61 -2.52
C VAL A 216 13.54 16.12 -3.96
N PRO A 217 14.70 15.93 -4.66
CA PRO A 217 14.83 16.36 -6.05
C PRO A 217 13.90 15.57 -6.99
N LEU A 218 13.58 16.13 -8.14
CA LEU A 218 12.88 15.39 -9.20
C LEU A 218 13.89 14.54 -10.00
N PRO A 219 13.49 13.36 -10.48
CA PRO A 219 14.29 12.63 -11.44
C PRO A 219 14.48 13.45 -12.72
N PRO A 220 15.64 13.39 -13.37
CA PRO A 220 15.86 14.07 -14.64
C PRO A 220 14.83 13.63 -15.69
N GLY A 221 14.16 14.60 -16.32
CA GLY A 221 13.14 14.32 -17.34
C GLY A 221 11.83 13.79 -16.79
N TYR A 222 11.52 14.00 -15.51
CA TYR A 222 10.23 13.64 -14.91
C TYR A 222 9.07 14.23 -15.71
N ARG A 223 8.02 13.44 -15.93
CA ARG A 223 6.79 13.80 -16.66
C ARG A 223 5.56 13.48 -15.84
N SER A 224 4.47 14.16 -16.10
CA SER A 224 3.15 13.82 -15.53
C SER A 224 2.81 12.36 -15.80
N PRO A 225 2.33 11.61 -14.80
CA PRO A 225 2.08 10.17 -14.93
C PRO A 225 1.10 9.84 -16.07
N ILE A 226 1.28 8.68 -16.66
CA ILE A 226 0.33 8.15 -17.62
C ILE A 226 -0.98 7.83 -16.89
N ARG A 227 -2.13 8.23 -17.46
CA ARG A 227 -3.44 8.04 -16.81
C ARG A 227 -3.88 6.57 -16.80
N TRP A 228 -4.57 6.18 -15.72
CA TRP A 228 -5.25 4.89 -15.63
C TRP A 228 -6.38 4.77 -16.68
N PRO A 229 -6.62 3.59 -17.28
CA PRO A 229 -5.99 2.29 -17.01
C PRO A 229 -4.66 2.03 -17.76
N LYS A 230 -4.23 2.92 -18.66
CA LYS A 230 -3.02 2.72 -19.46
C LYS A 230 -1.75 2.64 -18.59
N SER A 231 -1.71 3.36 -17.46
CA SER A 231 -0.59 3.32 -16.51
C SER A 231 -0.35 1.95 -15.91
N ARG A 232 -1.34 1.06 -15.83
CA ARG A 232 -1.14 -0.31 -15.35
C ARG A 232 -0.11 -1.06 -16.19
N ASP A 233 -0.08 -0.79 -17.49
CA ASP A 233 0.70 -1.57 -18.46
C ASP A 233 1.89 -0.77 -19.01
N GLN A 234 1.96 0.55 -18.78
CA GLN A 234 3.00 1.42 -19.32
C GLN A 234 3.21 2.68 -18.47
N ILE A 235 4.47 2.98 -18.10
CA ILE A 235 4.84 4.22 -17.40
C ILE A 235 6.02 4.89 -18.09
N TRP A 236 6.29 6.18 -17.75
CA TRP A 236 7.47 6.87 -18.26
C TRP A 236 8.75 6.30 -17.63
N TYR A 237 9.73 5.99 -18.47
CA TYR A 237 11.05 5.54 -18.00
C TYR A 237 11.72 6.57 -17.09
N SER A 238 11.63 7.86 -17.42
CA SER A 238 12.22 8.95 -16.65
C SER A 238 11.64 9.10 -15.24
N ASN A 239 10.41 8.65 -15.00
CA ASN A 239 9.79 8.72 -13.67
C ASN A 239 10.39 7.66 -12.72
N VAL A 240 10.76 6.50 -13.24
CA VAL A 240 11.41 5.39 -12.50
C VAL A 240 12.56 4.82 -13.32
N PRO A 241 13.71 5.48 -13.40
CA PRO A 241 14.81 5.15 -14.31
C PRO A 241 15.66 3.96 -13.81
N HIS A 242 15.04 2.84 -13.48
CA HIS A 242 15.70 1.65 -12.93
C HIS A 242 15.70 0.49 -13.94
N THR A 243 16.86 0.15 -14.44
CA THR A 243 17.04 -0.89 -15.48
C THR A 243 17.42 -2.26 -14.95
N LYS A 244 18.00 -2.35 -13.76
CA LYS A 244 18.45 -3.64 -13.21
C LYS A 244 17.34 -4.67 -13.13
N LEU A 245 16.13 -4.27 -12.71
CA LEU A 245 14.99 -5.17 -12.63
C LEU A 245 14.60 -5.73 -14.00
N VAL A 246 14.69 -4.95 -15.07
CA VAL A 246 14.46 -5.39 -16.45
C VAL A 246 15.44 -6.49 -16.85
N GLN A 247 16.72 -6.35 -16.51
CA GLN A 247 17.76 -7.32 -16.82
C GLN A 247 17.50 -8.68 -16.16
N TYR A 248 17.07 -8.67 -14.88
CA TYR A 248 16.83 -9.89 -14.11
C TYR A 248 15.46 -10.50 -14.34
N LYS A 249 14.44 -9.73 -14.65
CA LYS A 249 13.02 -10.15 -14.61
C LYS A 249 12.27 -9.95 -15.93
N GLY A 250 12.89 -9.35 -16.94
CA GLY A 250 12.26 -9.17 -18.26
C GLY A 250 11.77 -10.49 -18.86
N HIS A 251 12.58 -11.57 -18.76
CA HIS A 251 12.23 -12.91 -19.24
C HIS A 251 11.05 -13.57 -18.47
N GLN A 252 10.62 -12.99 -17.35
CA GLN A 252 9.46 -13.40 -16.57
C GLN A 252 8.27 -12.47 -16.78
N ASN A 253 8.33 -11.59 -17.75
CA ASN A 253 7.30 -10.62 -18.10
C ASN A 253 6.94 -9.64 -16.94
N TRP A 254 7.91 -9.31 -16.09
CA TRP A 254 7.68 -8.30 -15.04
C TRP A 254 7.66 -6.90 -15.64
N VAL A 255 8.72 -6.53 -16.33
CA VAL A 255 8.91 -5.21 -16.93
C VAL A 255 9.92 -5.28 -18.08
N ASN A 256 9.68 -4.50 -19.13
CA ASN A 256 10.56 -4.34 -20.30
C ASN A 256 10.76 -2.84 -20.58
N VAL A 257 11.91 -2.47 -21.14
CA VAL A 257 12.13 -1.12 -21.67
C VAL A 257 11.67 -1.06 -23.13
N SER A 258 10.88 -0.06 -23.48
CA SER A 258 10.43 0.20 -24.86
C SER A 258 10.44 1.70 -25.15
N GLY A 259 11.48 2.18 -25.81
CA GLY A 259 11.70 3.61 -26.03
C GLY A 259 11.77 4.40 -24.73
N GLU A 260 10.91 5.41 -24.57
CA GLU A 260 10.83 6.23 -23.36
C GLU A 260 9.94 5.62 -22.24
N HIS A 261 9.54 4.39 -22.39
CA HIS A 261 8.59 3.74 -21.47
C HIS A 261 9.17 2.49 -20.82
N LEU A 262 8.68 2.22 -19.62
CA LEU A 262 8.69 0.90 -19.00
C LEU A 262 7.33 0.26 -19.25
N VAL A 263 7.34 -0.94 -19.84
CA VAL A 263 6.15 -1.71 -20.21
C VAL A 263 6.02 -2.94 -19.31
N PHE A 264 4.83 -3.18 -18.78
CA PHE A 264 4.51 -4.26 -17.86
C PHE A 264 3.54 -5.25 -18.53
N PRO A 265 4.04 -6.38 -19.07
CA PRO A 265 3.19 -7.37 -19.71
C PRO A 265 2.24 -8.11 -18.78
N GLY A 266 2.21 -7.77 -17.50
CA GLY A 266 1.35 -8.39 -16.49
C GLY A 266 1.86 -9.71 -15.92
N GLY A 267 3.12 -10.06 -16.18
CA GLY A 267 3.73 -11.27 -15.67
C GLY A 267 4.27 -11.15 -14.24
N GLY A 268 4.70 -12.28 -13.72
CA GLY A 268 5.37 -12.46 -12.44
C GLY A 268 6.12 -13.79 -12.42
N THR A 269 6.96 -14.02 -11.40
CA THR A 269 7.79 -15.23 -11.32
C THR A 269 6.98 -16.53 -11.42
N GLN A 270 5.80 -16.56 -10.81
CA GLN A 270 4.91 -17.73 -10.78
C GLN A 270 3.78 -17.66 -11.81
N PHE A 271 3.65 -16.55 -12.52
CA PHE A 271 2.60 -16.35 -13.53
C PHE A 271 3.14 -15.54 -14.72
N LYS A 272 4.27 -15.99 -15.28
CA LYS A 272 4.91 -15.31 -16.41
C LYS A 272 4.02 -15.16 -17.66
N HIS A 273 2.98 -15.98 -17.78
CA HIS A 273 2.01 -15.95 -18.87
C HIS A 273 0.76 -15.10 -18.55
N GLY A 274 0.80 -14.31 -17.49
CA GLY A 274 -0.22 -13.32 -17.16
C GLY A 274 -0.89 -13.52 -15.80
N ALA A 275 -1.15 -12.40 -15.14
CA ALA A 275 -1.78 -12.38 -13.82
C ALA A 275 -3.26 -12.78 -13.87
N LEU A 276 -4.00 -12.41 -14.92
CA LEU A 276 -5.42 -12.78 -15.05
C LEU A 276 -5.62 -14.28 -15.05
N HIS A 277 -4.86 -15.00 -15.89
CA HIS A 277 -4.90 -16.46 -15.89
C HIS A 277 -4.62 -17.04 -14.49
N TYR A 278 -3.63 -16.51 -13.80
CA TYR A 278 -3.25 -17.00 -12.47
C TYR A 278 -4.32 -16.68 -11.40
N ILE A 279 -4.96 -15.53 -11.48
CA ILE A 279 -6.09 -15.15 -10.62
C ILE A 279 -7.28 -16.09 -10.83
N ASP A 280 -7.63 -16.36 -12.08
CA ASP A 280 -8.72 -17.26 -12.43
C ASP A 280 -8.39 -18.73 -12.05
N PHE A 281 -7.14 -19.15 -12.22
CA PHE A 281 -6.65 -20.46 -11.76
C PHE A 281 -6.80 -20.63 -10.23
N ILE A 282 -6.50 -19.60 -9.42
CA ILE A 282 -6.73 -19.66 -7.98
C ILE A 282 -8.24 -19.76 -7.67
N GLN A 283 -9.07 -19.03 -8.40
CA GLN A 283 -10.53 -19.05 -8.25
C GLN A 283 -11.10 -20.43 -8.59
N GLU A 284 -10.62 -21.07 -9.64
CA GLU A 284 -11.01 -22.43 -10.01
C GLU A 284 -10.55 -23.46 -8.96
N ALA A 285 -9.32 -23.29 -8.45
CA ALA A 285 -8.77 -24.16 -7.42
C ALA A 285 -9.57 -24.11 -6.10
N LYS A 286 -10.17 -22.97 -5.78
CA LYS A 286 -11.02 -22.78 -4.58
C LYS A 286 -12.11 -21.76 -4.86
N LYS A 287 -13.28 -22.25 -5.27
CA LYS A 287 -14.42 -21.41 -5.67
C LYS A 287 -14.85 -20.41 -4.60
N ASP A 288 -14.78 -20.80 -3.31
CA ASP A 288 -15.16 -19.93 -2.19
C ASP A 288 -14.20 -18.75 -1.94
N VAL A 289 -13.08 -18.64 -2.67
CA VAL A 289 -12.27 -17.41 -2.70
C VAL A 289 -13.14 -16.27 -3.18
N ALA A 290 -13.94 -16.47 -4.23
CA ALA A 290 -14.95 -15.51 -4.73
C ALA A 290 -14.43 -14.07 -4.77
N TRP A 291 -13.42 -13.84 -5.64
CA TRP A 291 -12.81 -12.52 -5.81
C TRP A 291 -13.83 -11.40 -6.00
N GLY A 292 -13.64 -10.29 -5.31
CA GLY A 292 -14.50 -9.11 -5.41
C GLY A 292 -15.84 -9.23 -4.68
N LYS A 293 -16.22 -10.41 -4.23
CA LYS A 293 -17.43 -10.62 -3.40
C LYS A 293 -17.05 -10.92 -1.97
N ARG A 294 -16.65 -12.16 -1.71
CA ARG A 294 -16.19 -12.59 -0.39
C ARG A 294 -14.76 -12.09 -0.12
N THR A 295 -13.81 -12.35 -1.01
CA THR A 295 -12.43 -11.89 -0.90
C THR A 295 -12.30 -10.54 -1.59
N ARG A 296 -12.39 -9.49 -0.81
CA ARG A 296 -12.30 -8.09 -1.27
C ARG A 296 -10.96 -7.47 -0.96
N VAL A 297 -10.37 -7.74 0.21
CA VAL A 297 -9.10 -7.13 0.65
C VAL A 297 -8.03 -8.20 0.80
N VAL A 298 -6.97 -8.05 0.02
CA VAL A 298 -5.88 -9.02 -0.11
C VAL A 298 -4.56 -8.38 0.32
N LEU A 299 -3.71 -9.15 1.00
CA LEU A 299 -2.32 -8.79 1.28
C LEU A 299 -1.40 -9.55 0.33
N ASP A 300 -0.62 -8.84 -0.50
CA ASP A 300 0.33 -9.43 -1.44
C ASP A 300 1.77 -9.26 -0.93
N VAL A 301 2.34 -10.34 -0.41
CA VAL A 301 3.66 -10.37 0.23
C VAL A 301 4.75 -10.58 -0.80
N GLY A 302 5.71 -9.64 -0.89
CA GLY A 302 6.76 -9.70 -1.89
C GLY A 302 6.21 -9.51 -3.30
N CYS A 303 5.45 -8.44 -3.48
CA CYS A 303 4.57 -8.17 -4.61
C CYS A 303 5.26 -8.04 -5.98
N GLY A 304 6.59 -7.96 -6.04
CA GLY A 304 7.29 -7.61 -7.26
C GLY A 304 6.83 -6.25 -7.79
N VAL A 305 6.50 -6.16 -9.06
CA VAL A 305 5.92 -4.94 -9.65
C VAL A 305 4.40 -4.86 -9.48
N ALA A 306 3.83 -5.66 -8.55
CA ALA A 306 2.42 -5.71 -8.18
C ALA A 306 1.44 -6.04 -9.32
N SER A 307 1.86 -6.80 -10.33
CA SER A 307 0.95 -7.19 -11.41
C SER A 307 -0.26 -7.97 -10.89
N PHE A 308 -0.09 -8.86 -9.89
CA PHE A 308 -1.20 -9.59 -9.26
C PHE A 308 -2.26 -8.62 -8.71
N GLY A 309 -1.86 -7.67 -7.87
CA GLY A 309 -2.76 -6.66 -7.30
C GLY A 309 -3.39 -5.77 -8.37
N GLY A 310 -2.60 -5.38 -9.39
CA GLY A 310 -3.07 -4.52 -10.49
C GLY A 310 -4.17 -5.14 -11.35
N TYR A 311 -4.13 -6.46 -11.55
CA TYR A 311 -5.15 -7.19 -12.30
C TYR A 311 -6.33 -7.66 -11.45
N LEU A 312 -6.18 -7.75 -10.11
CA LEU A 312 -7.29 -8.02 -9.20
C LEU A 312 -8.35 -6.92 -9.20
N PHE A 313 -8.03 -5.70 -9.62
CA PHE A 313 -9.05 -4.67 -9.86
C PHE A 313 -10.13 -5.10 -10.86
N GLU A 314 -9.80 -5.92 -11.85
CA GLU A 314 -10.76 -6.47 -12.80
C GLU A 314 -11.70 -7.52 -12.18
N ARG A 315 -11.37 -7.98 -10.98
CA ARG A 315 -12.18 -8.87 -10.14
C ARG A 315 -12.76 -8.15 -8.94
N ASP A 316 -12.76 -6.82 -8.96
CA ASP A 316 -13.26 -5.96 -7.88
C ASP A 316 -12.65 -6.30 -6.50
N ALA A 317 -11.39 -6.70 -6.47
CA ALA A 317 -10.61 -6.93 -5.25
C ALA A 317 -9.49 -5.90 -5.11
N LEU A 318 -9.31 -5.42 -3.88
CA LEU A 318 -8.25 -4.48 -3.51
C LEU A 318 -7.06 -5.24 -2.90
N THR A 319 -5.87 -4.86 -3.29
CA THR A 319 -4.66 -5.52 -2.81
C THR A 319 -3.74 -4.51 -2.16
N MET A 320 -3.40 -4.74 -0.88
CA MET A 320 -2.28 -4.09 -0.23
C MET A 320 -1.01 -4.86 -0.60
N SER A 321 -0.24 -4.31 -1.52
CA SER A 321 1.03 -4.90 -1.96
C SER A 321 2.18 -4.37 -1.12
N PHE A 322 3.15 -5.21 -0.76
CA PHE A 322 4.35 -4.72 -0.12
C PHE A 322 5.61 -5.52 -0.48
N ALA A 323 6.73 -4.82 -0.44
CA ALA A 323 8.07 -5.38 -0.57
C ALA A 323 9.09 -4.45 0.11
N PRO A 324 10.27 -4.96 0.50
CA PRO A 324 11.35 -4.11 0.97
C PRO A 324 11.82 -3.13 -0.11
N LYS A 325 12.30 -1.96 0.32
CA LYS A 325 12.80 -0.93 -0.61
C LYS A 325 14.00 -1.41 -1.45
N ASP A 326 14.91 -2.14 -0.85
CA ASP A 326 16.23 -2.50 -1.39
C ASP A 326 16.31 -3.89 -2.06
N GLU A 327 15.28 -4.73 -1.95
CA GLU A 327 15.38 -6.14 -2.44
C GLU A 327 15.15 -6.13 -3.95
N HIS A 328 14.83 -5.77 -4.77
CA HIS A 328 14.68 -5.63 -6.22
C HIS A 328 14.35 -4.16 -6.52
N GLU A 329 15.36 -3.45 -6.87
CA GLU A 329 15.33 -2.02 -7.13
C GLU A 329 13.97 -1.50 -7.64
N ALA A 330 13.38 -0.55 -6.92
CA ALA A 330 12.17 0.18 -7.28
C ALA A 330 10.86 -0.63 -7.47
N GLN A 331 10.78 -1.90 -7.08
CA GLN A 331 9.56 -2.70 -7.34
C GLN A 331 8.26 -2.05 -6.81
N VAL A 332 8.28 -1.46 -5.61
CA VAL A 332 7.13 -0.74 -5.03
C VAL A 332 6.88 0.58 -5.77
N GLN A 333 7.95 1.27 -6.18
CA GLN A 333 7.83 2.51 -6.95
C GLN A 333 7.16 2.26 -8.31
N PHE A 334 7.51 1.15 -8.99
CA PHE A 334 6.82 0.75 -10.21
C PHE A 334 5.31 0.52 -9.97
N ALA A 335 4.95 -0.15 -8.87
CA ALA A 335 3.55 -0.36 -8.53
C ALA A 335 2.80 0.97 -8.36
N LEU A 336 3.35 1.91 -7.59
CA LEU A 336 2.75 3.21 -7.31
C LEU A 336 2.64 4.07 -8.57
N GLU A 337 3.66 4.07 -9.44
CA GLU A 337 3.62 4.80 -10.71
C GLU A 337 2.59 4.19 -11.68
N ARG A 338 2.39 2.88 -11.64
CA ARG A 338 1.34 2.17 -12.37
C ARG A 338 -0.08 2.44 -11.85
N GLY A 339 -0.23 3.09 -10.70
CA GLY A 339 -1.53 3.31 -10.06
C GLY A 339 -2.04 2.10 -9.27
N ILE A 340 -1.15 1.29 -8.71
CA ILE A 340 -1.45 0.08 -7.92
C ILE A 340 -1.04 0.32 -6.46
N PRO A 341 -1.91 0.00 -5.46
CA PRO A 341 -1.59 0.21 -4.06
C PRO A 341 -0.37 -0.60 -3.61
N ALA A 342 0.62 0.08 -3.04
CA ALA A 342 1.81 -0.57 -2.50
C ALA A 342 2.48 0.29 -1.43
N ILE A 343 3.22 -0.38 -0.52
CA ILE A 343 4.06 0.25 0.50
C ILE A 343 5.42 -0.42 0.56
N SER A 344 6.45 0.31 0.96
CA SER A 344 7.76 -0.25 1.29
C SER A 344 7.76 -0.75 2.73
N ALA A 345 7.71 -2.06 2.91
CA ALA A 345 7.69 -2.70 4.22
C ALA A 345 8.41 -4.05 4.21
N VAL A 346 8.76 -4.52 5.37
CA VAL A 346 9.36 -5.84 5.59
C VAL A 346 8.76 -6.47 6.84
N MET A 347 8.66 -7.78 6.86
CA MET A 347 8.44 -8.55 8.09
C MET A 347 9.81 -8.90 8.67
N GLY A 348 10.24 -8.10 9.61
CA GLY A 348 11.51 -8.24 10.31
C GLY A 348 11.32 -8.64 11.76
N THR A 349 11.47 -7.66 12.66
CA THR A 349 11.34 -7.81 14.11
C THR A 349 10.02 -7.27 14.66
N LYS A 350 9.30 -6.46 13.87
CA LYS A 350 8.08 -5.78 14.29
C LYS A 350 6.86 -6.25 13.49
N ARG A 351 5.67 -6.10 14.10
CA ARG A 351 4.38 -6.30 13.42
C ARG A 351 4.23 -5.34 12.26
N LEU A 352 3.55 -5.78 11.21
CA LEU A 352 3.10 -4.90 10.14
C LEU A 352 2.02 -3.94 10.66
N PRO A 353 1.92 -2.70 10.13
CA PRO A 353 1.05 -1.64 10.67
C PRO A 353 -0.43 -1.84 10.31
N PHE A 354 -0.94 -3.06 10.54
CA PHE A 354 -2.32 -3.45 10.28
C PHE A 354 -2.93 -4.14 11.49
N PRO A 355 -4.23 -3.97 11.76
CA PRO A 355 -4.91 -4.68 12.84
C PRO A 355 -5.01 -6.19 12.58
N GLY A 356 -5.29 -6.97 13.61
CA GLY A 356 -5.48 -8.42 13.51
C GLY A 356 -6.75 -8.80 12.75
N GLY A 357 -6.73 -9.92 12.03
CA GLY A 357 -7.92 -10.53 11.42
C GLY A 357 -8.63 -9.66 10.37
N VAL A 358 -7.92 -8.90 9.55
CA VAL A 358 -8.53 -7.93 8.61
C VAL A 358 -8.41 -8.31 7.14
N PHE A 359 -7.40 -9.09 6.74
CA PHE A 359 -7.25 -9.51 5.36
C PHE A 359 -8.08 -10.76 5.06
N ASP A 360 -8.84 -10.73 3.98
CA ASP A 360 -9.66 -11.85 3.52
C ASP A 360 -8.79 -12.95 2.92
N ALA A 361 -7.69 -12.58 2.27
CA ALA A 361 -6.66 -13.49 1.79
C ALA A 361 -5.27 -12.88 1.90
N VAL A 362 -4.26 -13.73 2.02
CA VAL A 362 -2.84 -13.38 1.92
C VAL A 362 -2.24 -14.19 0.78
N HIS A 363 -1.51 -13.53 -0.11
CA HIS A 363 -0.86 -14.12 -1.26
C HIS A 363 0.67 -14.01 -1.14
N CYS A 364 1.39 -15.07 -1.56
CA CYS A 364 2.85 -15.09 -1.69
C CYS A 364 3.24 -15.91 -2.89
N ALA A 365 3.75 -15.25 -3.93
CA ALA A 365 4.28 -15.87 -5.12
C ALA A 365 5.81 -15.75 -5.17
N ARG A 366 6.53 -16.72 -4.58
CA ARG A 366 7.99 -16.69 -4.40
C ARG A 366 8.49 -15.43 -3.70
N CYS A 367 7.77 -15.03 -2.67
CA CYS A 367 8.08 -13.84 -1.86
C CYS A 367 9.40 -13.93 -1.07
N ARG A 368 10.10 -15.07 -1.13
CA ARG A 368 11.37 -15.35 -0.45
C ARG A 368 11.35 -15.21 1.07
N VAL A 369 10.18 -15.20 1.67
CA VAL A 369 10.05 -15.18 3.13
C VAL A 369 10.21 -16.60 3.66
N PRO A 370 11.14 -16.83 4.61
CA PRO A 370 11.38 -18.14 5.19
C PRO A 370 10.34 -18.45 6.26
N TRP A 371 9.13 -18.82 5.86
CA TRP A 371 7.96 -19.00 6.71
C TRP A 371 8.12 -19.98 7.85
N HIS A 372 8.93 -21.02 7.65
CA HIS A 372 9.07 -22.19 8.55
C HIS A 372 10.16 -22.02 9.63
N ILE A 373 11.06 -21.02 9.48
CA ILE A 373 12.16 -20.84 10.43
C ILE A 373 11.68 -20.16 11.73
N GLU A 374 12.46 -20.27 12.79
CA GLU A 374 12.25 -19.64 14.10
C GLU A 374 10.85 -19.89 14.67
N GLY A 375 10.39 -21.15 14.59
CA GLY A 375 9.06 -21.50 15.06
C GLY A 375 7.92 -20.94 14.24
N GLY A 376 8.20 -20.45 13.04
CA GLY A 376 7.20 -19.88 12.14
C GLY A 376 6.81 -18.44 12.45
N LYS A 377 7.67 -17.68 13.10
CA LYS A 377 7.41 -16.32 13.59
C LYS A 377 6.77 -15.40 12.52
N LEU A 378 7.28 -15.45 11.29
CA LEU A 378 6.73 -14.64 10.20
C LEU A 378 5.37 -15.16 9.69
N LEU A 379 5.15 -16.48 9.70
CA LEU A 379 3.85 -17.06 9.35
C LEU A 379 2.80 -16.76 10.44
N LEU A 380 3.23 -16.66 11.69
CA LEU A 380 2.38 -16.28 12.83
C LEU A 380 1.91 -14.82 12.72
N GLU A 381 2.72 -13.92 12.14
CA GLU A 381 2.27 -12.57 11.81
C GLU A 381 1.16 -12.60 10.73
N LEU A 382 1.29 -13.43 9.70
CA LEU A 382 0.20 -13.64 8.74
C LEU A 382 -1.04 -14.26 9.39
N ASN A 383 -0.86 -15.17 10.38
CA ASN A 383 -1.97 -15.70 11.15
C ASN A 383 -2.69 -14.61 11.95
N ARG A 384 -1.96 -13.63 12.51
CA ARG A 384 -2.56 -12.47 13.17
C ARG A 384 -3.40 -11.66 12.18
N LEU A 385 -2.85 -11.36 11.02
CA LEU A 385 -3.45 -10.49 10.00
C LEU A 385 -4.62 -11.12 9.25
N LEU A 386 -4.56 -12.44 9.03
CA LEU A 386 -5.56 -13.16 8.23
C LEU A 386 -6.86 -13.31 9.01
N ARG A 387 -7.98 -12.98 8.39
CA ARG A 387 -9.32 -13.18 8.91
C ARG A 387 -9.59 -14.67 9.20
N PRO A 388 -10.33 -15.02 10.28
CA PRO A 388 -10.83 -16.40 10.46
C PRO A 388 -11.57 -16.89 9.22
N GLY A 389 -11.25 -18.12 8.77
CA GLY A 389 -11.77 -18.65 7.51
C GLY A 389 -11.16 -18.06 6.24
N GLY A 390 -10.22 -17.13 6.37
CA GLY A 390 -9.45 -16.53 5.26
C GLY A 390 -8.41 -17.49 4.69
N TYR A 391 -7.87 -17.13 3.53
CA TYR A 391 -6.99 -18.01 2.75
C TYR A 391 -5.56 -17.48 2.69
N PHE A 392 -4.60 -18.38 2.89
CA PHE A 392 -3.20 -18.16 2.51
C PHE A 392 -2.91 -18.91 1.21
N VAL A 393 -2.62 -18.15 0.17
CA VAL A 393 -2.32 -18.66 -1.17
C VAL A 393 -0.81 -18.62 -1.37
N TRP A 394 -0.18 -19.78 -1.30
CA TRP A 394 1.27 -19.92 -1.38
C TRP A 394 1.71 -20.61 -2.67
N SER A 395 2.45 -19.91 -3.50
CA SER A 395 3.03 -20.39 -4.73
C SER A 395 4.55 -20.23 -4.71
N ALA A 396 5.25 -21.33 -4.41
CA ALA A 396 6.71 -21.37 -4.33
C ALA A 396 7.23 -22.75 -4.73
N THR A 397 8.53 -22.87 -5.00
CA THR A 397 9.14 -24.13 -5.44
C THR A 397 8.84 -25.33 -4.54
N PRO A 398 8.80 -25.21 -3.18
CA PRO A 398 8.46 -26.33 -2.32
C PRO A 398 7.06 -26.91 -2.55
N VAL A 399 6.15 -26.13 -3.15
CA VAL A 399 4.80 -26.62 -3.45
C VAL A 399 4.79 -27.65 -4.60
N TYR A 400 5.71 -27.54 -5.57
CA TYR A 400 5.63 -28.31 -6.82
C TYR A 400 6.94 -28.95 -7.30
N GLN A 401 8.10 -28.57 -6.75
CA GLN A 401 9.39 -29.20 -7.02
C GLN A 401 9.69 -30.31 -6.01
N LYS A 402 10.71 -31.12 -6.29
CA LYS A 402 11.13 -32.25 -5.47
C LYS A 402 12.64 -32.24 -5.19
N LEU A 403 13.27 -31.08 -5.25
CA LEU A 403 14.65 -30.96 -4.78
C LEU A 403 14.70 -31.23 -3.28
N PRO A 404 15.78 -31.78 -2.72
CA PRO A 404 15.84 -32.09 -1.29
C PRO A 404 15.44 -30.90 -0.40
N GLU A 405 15.96 -29.71 -0.66
CA GLU A 405 15.63 -28.48 0.05
C GLU A 405 14.12 -28.11 -0.07
N ASP A 406 13.54 -28.22 -1.26
CA ASP A 406 12.12 -27.94 -1.48
C ASP A 406 11.21 -28.92 -0.71
N VAL A 407 11.62 -30.19 -0.63
CA VAL A 407 10.90 -31.22 0.14
C VAL A 407 10.98 -30.92 1.63
N GLU A 408 12.16 -30.60 2.15
CA GLU A 408 12.37 -30.23 3.56
C GLU A 408 11.52 -29.01 3.95
N ILE A 409 11.54 -27.94 3.14
CA ILE A 409 10.72 -26.75 3.37
C ILE A 409 9.23 -27.09 3.32
N TRP A 410 8.79 -27.94 2.38
CA TRP A 410 7.39 -28.37 2.30
C TRP A 410 6.96 -29.15 3.55
N GLU A 411 7.79 -30.06 4.05
CA GLU A 411 7.51 -30.83 5.25
C GLU A 411 7.44 -29.95 6.49
N ALA A 412 8.41 -29.05 6.66
CA ALA A 412 8.43 -28.06 7.74
C ALA A 412 7.19 -27.15 7.72
N MET A 413 6.83 -26.62 6.56
CA MET A 413 5.60 -25.82 6.38
C MET A 413 4.34 -26.63 6.65
N SER A 414 4.30 -27.89 6.23
CA SER A 414 3.15 -28.78 6.47
C SER A 414 3.00 -29.12 7.96
N ALA A 415 4.10 -29.28 8.68
CA ALA A 415 4.10 -29.50 10.12
C ALA A 415 3.63 -28.24 10.86
N LEU A 416 4.21 -27.07 10.51
CA LEU A 416 3.89 -25.77 11.12
C LEU A 416 2.42 -25.40 10.89
N THR A 417 1.92 -25.47 9.67
CA THR A 417 0.52 -25.11 9.36
C THR A 417 -0.49 -26.03 10.06
N ARG A 418 -0.19 -27.32 10.20
CA ARG A 418 -1.00 -28.25 11.01
C ARG A 418 -1.00 -27.86 12.49
N SER A 419 0.16 -27.53 13.06
CA SER A 419 0.25 -27.10 14.46
C SER A 419 -0.41 -25.75 14.71
N MET A 420 -0.53 -24.88 13.67
CA MET A 420 -1.31 -23.65 13.66
C MET A 420 -2.80 -23.87 13.41
N CYS A 421 -3.24 -25.11 13.27
CA CYS A 421 -4.61 -25.47 12.93
C CYS A 421 -5.08 -24.98 11.54
N TRP A 422 -4.17 -24.62 10.64
CA TRP A 422 -4.52 -24.26 9.27
C TRP A 422 -4.81 -25.54 8.46
N LYS A 423 -5.89 -25.50 7.68
CA LYS A 423 -6.27 -26.60 6.81
C LYS A 423 -5.70 -26.40 5.41
N LEU A 424 -4.92 -27.33 4.90
CA LEU A 424 -4.60 -27.38 3.46
C LEU A 424 -5.87 -27.77 2.70
N VAL A 425 -6.49 -26.78 2.03
CA VAL A 425 -7.76 -26.99 1.32
C VAL A 425 -7.58 -27.40 -0.13
N ASN A 426 -6.46 -27.02 -0.74
CA ASN A 426 -6.10 -27.51 -2.08
C ASN A 426 -4.59 -27.37 -2.34
N LYS A 427 -4.06 -28.24 -3.19
CA LYS A 427 -2.71 -28.19 -3.75
C LYS A 427 -2.79 -28.58 -5.22
N VAL A 428 -2.65 -27.62 -6.12
CA VAL A 428 -2.88 -27.79 -7.55
C VAL A 428 -1.71 -27.27 -8.38
N LYS A 429 -1.59 -27.77 -9.61
CA LYS A 429 -0.57 -27.35 -10.58
C LYS A 429 -1.20 -26.56 -11.72
N ASP A 430 -0.66 -25.38 -11.97
CA ASP A 430 -0.92 -24.60 -13.18
C ASP A 430 -0.07 -25.17 -14.32
N ARG A 431 -0.73 -25.72 -15.34
CA ARG A 431 -0.06 -26.31 -16.48
C ARG A 431 0.56 -25.29 -17.43
N ILE A 432 -0.02 -24.10 -17.49
CA ILE A 432 0.43 -23.01 -18.37
C ILE A 432 1.72 -22.38 -17.80
N ASN A 433 1.71 -21.98 -16.54
CA ASN A 433 2.88 -21.41 -15.89
C ASN A 433 3.87 -22.49 -15.40
N ARG A 434 3.50 -23.76 -15.39
CA ARG A 434 4.29 -24.91 -14.88
C ARG A 434 4.70 -24.77 -13.42
N VAL A 435 3.84 -24.18 -12.61
CA VAL A 435 4.01 -23.92 -11.18
C VAL A 435 2.93 -24.63 -10.37
N GLY A 436 3.02 -24.59 -9.05
CA GLY A 436 1.99 -25.12 -8.17
C GLY A 436 1.57 -24.07 -7.14
N VAL A 437 0.33 -24.21 -6.68
CA VAL A 437 -0.26 -23.38 -5.62
C VAL A 437 -0.78 -24.30 -4.52
N ALA A 438 -0.47 -23.94 -3.26
CA ALA A 438 -1.07 -24.52 -2.07
C ALA A 438 -1.96 -23.46 -1.42
N ILE A 439 -3.20 -23.82 -1.13
CA ILE A 439 -4.18 -22.94 -0.50
C ILE A 439 -4.46 -23.47 0.89
N PHE A 440 -4.13 -22.68 1.91
CA PHE A 440 -4.42 -22.97 3.30
C PHE A 440 -5.56 -22.08 3.79
N GLN A 441 -6.37 -22.59 4.71
CA GLN A 441 -7.46 -21.87 5.33
C GLN A 441 -7.24 -21.79 6.84
N LYS A 442 -7.31 -20.57 7.40
CA LYS A 442 -7.29 -20.33 8.85
C LYS A 442 -8.59 -20.87 9.47
N PRO A 443 -8.54 -21.48 10.69
CA PRO A 443 -9.74 -21.97 11.35
C PRO A 443 -10.75 -20.84 11.65
N MET A 444 -12.03 -21.22 11.78
CA MET A 444 -13.15 -20.33 12.09
C MET A 444 -13.61 -20.46 13.55
N ASP A 445 -12.99 -21.36 14.32
CA ASP A 445 -13.31 -21.61 15.73
C ASP A 445 -12.07 -22.05 16.51
N ASN A 446 -12.19 -22.12 17.83
CA ASN A 446 -11.12 -22.49 18.74
C ASN A 446 -10.97 -23.99 18.98
N ARG A 447 -11.84 -24.87 18.45
CA ARG A 447 -11.84 -26.32 18.74
C ARG A 447 -10.48 -26.97 18.50
N CYS A 448 -9.84 -26.63 17.39
CA CYS A 448 -8.50 -27.14 17.11
C CYS A 448 -7.46 -26.56 18.08
N TYR A 449 -7.53 -25.28 18.40
CA TYR A 449 -6.59 -24.65 19.34
C TYR A 449 -6.66 -25.27 20.73
N ASP A 450 -7.86 -25.61 21.19
CA ASP A 450 -8.10 -26.23 22.50
C ASP A 450 -7.76 -27.73 22.51
N GLY A 451 -7.94 -28.44 21.40
CA GLY A 451 -7.72 -29.87 21.26
C GLY A 451 -6.33 -30.31 20.80
N ARG A 452 -5.42 -29.39 20.43
CA ARG A 452 -4.09 -29.75 19.94
C ARG A 452 -3.19 -30.24 21.08
N SER A 453 -2.43 -31.31 20.81
CA SER A 453 -1.47 -31.87 21.76
C SER A 453 -0.13 -31.11 21.80
N ALA A 454 0.24 -30.44 20.72
CA ALA A 454 1.48 -29.70 20.61
C ALA A 454 1.35 -28.27 21.15
N ALA A 455 2.21 -27.87 22.09
CA ALA A 455 2.26 -26.52 22.65
C ALA A 455 2.94 -25.48 21.73
N ASN A 456 3.57 -25.92 20.64
CA ASN A 456 4.24 -25.05 19.67
C ASN A 456 3.49 -24.98 18.35
N PRO A 457 3.26 -23.74 17.83
CA PRO A 457 3.47 -22.45 18.47
C PRO A 457 2.51 -22.24 19.65
N PRO A 458 2.90 -21.49 20.71
CA PRO A 458 2.04 -21.26 21.86
C PRO A 458 0.88 -20.33 21.53
N LEU A 459 -0.12 -20.31 22.39
CA LEU A 459 -1.16 -19.28 22.34
C LEU A 459 -0.63 -18.00 22.97
N CYS A 460 -1.01 -16.84 22.42
CA CYS A 460 -0.68 -15.54 22.95
C CYS A 460 -1.34 -15.35 24.34
N ARG A 461 -0.73 -14.50 25.16
CA ARG A 461 -1.33 -14.08 26.42
C ARG A 461 -2.60 -13.27 26.15
N GLU A 462 -3.55 -13.32 27.03
CA GLU A 462 -4.79 -12.53 26.92
C GLU A 462 -4.55 -11.01 26.88
N SER A 463 -3.45 -10.57 27.51
CA SER A 463 -3.02 -9.16 27.48
C SER A 463 -2.38 -8.72 26.15
N ASP A 464 -2.08 -9.65 25.24
CA ASP A 464 -1.54 -9.31 23.92
C ASP A 464 -2.68 -9.01 22.94
N ASN A 465 -2.90 -7.72 22.68
CA ASN A 465 -3.93 -7.26 21.77
C ASN A 465 -3.50 -7.54 20.30
N PRO A 466 -4.27 -8.34 19.53
CA PRO A 466 -3.98 -8.59 18.11
C PRO A 466 -4.04 -7.33 17.24
N ASP A 467 -4.73 -6.28 17.65
CA ASP A 467 -4.86 -5.03 16.90
C ASP A 467 -3.70 -4.07 17.17
N ALA A 468 -2.97 -4.24 18.28
CA ALA A 468 -1.77 -3.46 18.55
C ALA A 468 -0.67 -3.77 17.52
N ALA A 469 -0.30 -2.78 16.71
CA ALA A 469 0.58 -2.99 15.57
C ALA A 469 1.69 -1.94 15.40
N TRP A 470 1.51 -0.73 15.92
CA TRP A 470 2.49 0.33 15.75
C TRP A 470 3.69 0.15 16.70
N ASN A 471 4.87 -0.06 16.12
CA ASN A 471 6.13 -0.35 16.85
C ASN A 471 6.09 -1.54 17.82
N VAL A 472 5.15 -2.47 17.65
CA VAL A 472 5.03 -3.68 18.45
C VAL A 472 5.96 -4.76 17.90
N SER A 473 6.72 -5.42 18.78
CA SER A 473 7.57 -6.54 18.38
C SER A 473 6.76 -7.74 17.93
N LEU A 474 7.25 -8.47 16.92
CA LEU A 474 6.66 -9.73 16.49
C LEU A 474 6.60 -10.74 17.63
N GLN A 475 5.46 -11.37 17.80
CA GLN A 475 5.24 -12.42 18.78
C GLN A 475 5.20 -13.79 18.10
N SER A 476 5.87 -14.77 18.72
CA SER A 476 5.85 -16.16 18.24
C SER A 476 4.69 -16.94 18.86
N CYS A 477 3.46 -16.41 18.76
CA CYS A 477 2.26 -17.00 19.33
C CYS A 477 1.04 -16.80 18.43
N MET A 478 -0.04 -17.51 18.73
CA MET A 478 -1.32 -17.43 18.03
C MET A 478 -2.41 -16.85 18.94
N HIS A 479 -3.15 -15.87 18.44
CA HIS A 479 -4.33 -15.37 19.15
C HIS A 479 -5.51 -16.33 18.99
N LYS A 480 -6.20 -16.62 20.08
CA LYS A 480 -7.51 -17.29 20.04
C LYS A 480 -8.54 -16.37 19.38
N LEU A 481 -9.55 -16.98 18.79
CA LEU A 481 -10.72 -16.25 18.33
C LEU A 481 -11.56 -15.81 19.51
N PRO A 482 -12.30 -14.69 19.42
CA PRO A 482 -13.24 -14.29 20.46
C PRO A 482 -14.23 -15.42 20.79
N ALA A 483 -14.62 -15.53 22.05
CA ALA A 483 -15.64 -16.48 22.47
C ALA A 483 -17.07 -15.96 22.21
N ASP A 484 -17.26 -14.63 22.32
CA ASP A 484 -18.53 -13.97 22.08
C ASP A 484 -18.75 -13.73 20.58
N PRO A 485 -19.79 -14.31 19.95
CA PRO A 485 -20.10 -14.09 18.55
C PRO A 485 -20.49 -12.65 18.19
N ALA A 486 -20.82 -11.82 19.16
CA ALA A 486 -21.11 -10.41 18.96
C ALA A 486 -19.84 -9.53 18.88
N VAL A 487 -18.65 -10.11 19.07
CA VAL A 487 -17.36 -9.43 18.95
C VAL A 487 -16.78 -9.64 17.56
N ARG A 488 -16.01 -8.68 17.08
CA ARG A 488 -15.33 -8.74 15.78
C ARG A 488 -14.49 -10.01 15.63
N GLY A 489 -14.59 -10.64 14.48
CA GLY A 489 -13.67 -11.70 14.03
C GLY A 489 -14.25 -13.10 13.92
N LEU A 490 -15.49 -13.37 14.36
CA LEU A 490 -16.12 -14.69 14.21
C LEU A 490 -17.00 -14.81 12.98
N GLN A 491 -17.71 -13.73 12.64
CA GLN A 491 -18.54 -13.72 11.45
C GLN A 491 -17.77 -13.08 10.30
N TRP A 492 -17.98 -13.61 9.10
CA TRP A 492 -17.46 -13.00 7.88
C TRP A 492 -18.28 -11.73 7.58
N PRO A 493 -17.67 -10.64 7.11
CA PRO A 493 -18.41 -9.46 6.70
C PRO A 493 -19.42 -9.78 5.60
N GLU A 494 -20.43 -8.94 5.44
CA GLU A 494 -21.30 -9.00 4.28
C GLU A 494 -20.51 -8.96 2.98
N GLU A 495 -21.06 -9.54 1.91
CA GLU A 495 -20.41 -9.50 0.61
C GLU A 495 -20.31 -8.06 0.06
N TRP A 496 -19.23 -7.78 -0.65
CA TRP A 496 -19.10 -6.55 -1.42
C TRP A 496 -20.16 -6.53 -2.55
N PRO A 497 -20.80 -5.36 -2.87
CA PRO A 497 -20.54 -4.03 -2.29
C PRO A 497 -21.39 -3.67 -1.06
N LEU A 498 -22.25 -4.54 -0.55
CA LEU A 498 -23.18 -4.21 0.54
C LEU A 498 -22.47 -3.69 1.79
N ARG A 499 -21.35 -4.31 2.17
CA ARG A 499 -20.60 -3.96 3.37
C ARG A 499 -19.98 -2.55 3.37
N VAL A 500 -19.93 -1.85 2.21
CA VAL A 500 -19.41 -0.49 2.18
C VAL A 500 -20.34 0.53 2.81
N GLU A 501 -21.65 0.24 2.79
CA GLU A 501 -22.70 1.14 3.29
C GLU A 501 -23.25 0.71 4.65
N ARG A 502 -23.12 -0.57 4.99
CA ARG A 502 -23.71 -1.14 6.20
C ARG A 502 -22.70 -1.18 7.34
N PRO A 503 -23.11 -0.76 8.56
CA PRO A 503 -22.25 -0.88 9.71
C PRO A 503 -21.94 -2.35 10.01
N PRO A 504 -20.70 -2.69 10.41
CA PRO A 504 -20.36 -4.03 10.86
C PRO A 504 -21.26 -4.51 12.00
N TYR A 505 -21.57 -5.81 12.02
CA TYR A 505 -22.46 -6.43 13.01
C TYR A 505 -22.02 -6.23 14.47
N TRP A 506 -20.74 -6.02 14.69
CA TRP A 506 -20.13 -5.87 16.02
C TRP A 506 -20.12 -4.41 16.52
N LEU A 507 -20.45 -3.41 15.68
CA LEU A 507 -20.72 -2.06 16.14
C LEU A 507 -22.08 -2.02 16.83
N LYS A 508 -22.08 -1.84 18.16
CA LYS A 508 -23.30 -1.90 18.98
C LYS A 508 -23.87 -0.51 19.19
N SER A 509 -25.21 -0.39 19.17
CA SER A 509 -25.89 0.86 19.49
C SER A 509 -25.71 1.29 20.96
N SER A 510 -25.28 0.38 21.83
CA SER A 510 -24.91 0.69 23.22
C SER A 510 -23.54 1.35 23.36
N GLU A 511 -22.75 1.37 22.31
CA GLU A 511 -21.41 1.96 22.28
C GLU A 511 -21.46 3.33 21.61
N THR A 512 -20.75 4.30 22.15
CA THR A 512 -20.64 5.64 21.56
C THR A 512 -19.60 5.60 20.45
N GLY A 513 -19.93 6.11 19.28
CA GLY A 513 -19.03 6.26 18.13
C GLY A 513 -18.06 7.44 18.31
N VAL A 514 -17.20 7.64 17.31
CA VAL A 514 -16.14 8.66 17.33
C VAL A 514 -16.71 10.08 17.35
N TYR A 515 -17.86 10.30 16.73
CA TYR A 515 -18.55 11.61 16.67
C TYR A 515 -19.62 11.77 17.78
N GLY A 516 -19.70 10.81 18.72
CA GLY A 516 -20.58 10.92 19.88
C GLY A 516 -22.00 10.39 19.70
N LYS A 517 -22.35 9.83 18.54
CA LYS A 517 -23.62 9.13 18.31
C LYS A 517 -23.46 7.64 18.64
N PRO A 518 -24.56 6.86 18.76
CA PRO A 518 -24.45 5.41 18.78
C PRO A 518 -23.62 4.88 17.61
N ALA A 519 -22.70 3.94 17.83
CA ALA A 519 -21.65 3.59 16.86
C ALA A 519 -22.16 3.21 15.46
N PRO A 520 -23.27 2.48 15.25
CA PRO A 520 -23.82 2.23 13.92
C PRO A 520 -24.36 3.50 13.23
N GLU A 521 -25.00 4.40 14.00
CA GLU A 521 -25.52 5.67 13.49
C GLU A 521 -24.37 6.63 13.15
N ASP A 522 -23.33 6.61 13.95
CA ASP A 522 -22.11 7.39 13.76
C ASP A 522 -21.39 6.99 12.47
N PHE A 523 -21.27 5.69 12.23
CA PHE A 523 -20.75 5.13 10.98
C PHE A 523 -21.57 5.59 9.77
N GLN A 524 -22.91 5.58 9.88
CA GLN A 524 -23.79 6.02 8.79
C GLN A 524 -23.69 7.53 8.56
N ALA A 525 -23.61 8.32 9.63
CA ALA A 525 -23.44 9.77 9.56
C ALA A 525 -22.13 10.15 8.86
N ASP A 526 -21.03 9.47 9.15
CA ASP A 526 -19.73 9.64 8.46
C ASP A 526 -19.87 9.40 6.95
N TYR A 527 -20.54 8.32 6.56
CA TYR A 527 -20.70 7.99 5.15
C TYR A 527 -21.54 9.02 4.40
N GLU A 528 -22.70 9.42 4.95
CA GLU A 528 -23.59 10.40 4.32
C GLU A 528 -22.94 11.80 4.27
N HIS A 529 -22.18 12.17 5.31
CA HIS A 529 -21.41 13.41 5.30
C HIS A 529 -20.42 13.44 4.11
N TRP A 530 -19.55 12.44 4.00
CA TRP A 530 -18.54 12.42 2.92
C TRP A 530 -19.16 12.29 1.53
N LYS A 531 -20.26 11.60 1.40
CA LYS A 531 -21.00 11.50 0.15
C LYS A 531 -21.49 12.88 -0.30
N ARG A 532 -22.08 13.69 0.60
CA ARG A 532 -22.50 15.07 0.30
C ARG A 532 -21.30 15.98 0.00
N VAL A 533 -20.28 15.96 0.83
CA VAL A 533 -19.07 16.78 0.64
C VAL A 533 -18.42 16.52 -0.71
N ILE A 534 -18.26 15.25 -1.06
CA ILE A 534 -17.66 14.89 -2.36
C ILE A 534 -18.55 15.33 -3.51
N GLN A 535 -19.84 15.01 -3.47
CA GLN A 535 -20.76 15.35 -4.57
C GLN A 535 -20.89 16.85 -4.75
N ASN A 536 -21.15 17.61 -3.68
CA ASN A 536 -21.51 19.01 -3.78
C ASN A 536 -20.28 19.94 -3.83
N SER A 537 -19.17 19.55 -3.16
CA SER A 537 -18.02 20.42 -3.02
C SER A 537 -16.82 19.99 -3.87
N TYR A 538 -16.41 18.71 -3.78
CA TYR A 538 -15.15 18.29 -4.41
C TYR A 538 -15.29 17.96 -5.88
N MET A 539 -16.46 17.47 -6.34
CA MET A 539 -16.68 17.15 -7.74
C MET A 539 -16.87 18.41 -8.59
N GLU A 540 -17.60 19.38 -8.08
CA GLU A 540 -17.99 20.58 -8.83
C GLU A 540 -17.18 21.82 -8.43
N GLY A 541 -16.94 22.00 -7.11
CA GLY A 541 -16.38 23.24 -6.57
C GLY A 541 -14.86 23.38 -6.73
N LEU A 542 -14.09 22.28 -6.68
CA LEU A 542 -12.62 22.35 -6.69
C LEU A 542 -11.98 22.30 -8.08
N GLY A 543 -12.75 22.01 -9.13
CA GLY A 543 -12.23 21.90 -10.50
C GLY A 543 -11.19 20.77 -10.66
N ILE A 544 -11.35 19.66 -9.94
CA ILE A 544 -10.45 18.50 -10.02
C ILE A 544 -10.80 17.70 -11.28
N ASP A 545 -9.81 17.47 -12.14
CA ASP A 545 -9.94 16.44 -13.19
C ASP A 545 -9.79 15.05 -12.57
N TRP A 546 -10.91 14.48 -12.14
CA TRP A 546 -10.96 13.16 -11.53
C TRP A 546 -10.50 12.02 -12.46
N SER A 547 -10.50 12.25 -13.78
CA SER A 547 -9.97 11.27 -14.74
C SER A 547 -8.45 11.16 -14.68
N ALA A 548 -7.77 12.15 -14.13
CA ALA A 548 -6.32 12.17 -13.90
C ALA A 548 -5.93 11.67 -12.50
N VAL A 549 -6.90 11.46 -11.60
CA VAL A 549 -6.67 11.00 -10.23
C VAL A 549 -6.76 9.47 -10.17
N ARG A 550 -5.78 8.83 -9.56
CA ARG A 550 -5.76 7.38 -9.33
C ARG A 550 -5.37 7.03 -7.90
N ASN A 551 -4.24 7.55 -7.43
CA ASN A 551 -3.68 7.26 -6.11
C ASN A 551 -4.12 8.36 -5.14
N VAL A 552 -4.99 8.02 -4.21
CA VAL A 552 -5.54 8.95 -3.22
C VAL A 552 -5.10 8.53 -1.82
N MET A 553 -4.80 9.48 -0.96
CA MET A 553 -4.56 9.25 0.46
C MET A 553 -5.53 10.09 1.29
N ASP A 554 -6.17 9.45 2.26
CA ASP A 554 -6.85 10.12 3.37
C ASP A 554 -5.94 10.05 4.60
N MET A 555 -5.30 11.17 4.94
CA MET A 555 -4.29 11.25 6.01
C MET A 555 -4.87 11.04 7.41
N LYS A 556 -6.18 11.21 7.60
CA LYS A 556 -6.88 10.97 8.86
C LYS A 556 -8.26 10.41 8.59
N ALA A 557 -8.29 9.15 8.20
CA ALA A 557 -9.53 8.42 8.05
C ALA A 557 -10.15 8.12 9.42
N VAL A 558 -11.48 8.28 9.53
CA VAL A 558 -12.24 7.84 10.70
C VAL A 558 -12.88 6.50 10.39
N TYR A 559 -14.06 6.49 9.77
CA TYR A 559 -14.70 5.23 9.36
C TYR A 559 -14.47 4.90 7.88
N GLY A 560 -13.62 5.65 7.18
CA GLY A 560 -13.37 5.50 5.74
C GLY A 560 -14.52 5.98 4.85
N GLY A 561 -15.36 6.88 5.36
CA GLY A 561 -16.48 7.46 4.61
C GLY A 561 -16.05 8.19 3.36
N PHE A 562 -14.93 8.93 3.41
CA PHE A 562 -14.33 9.58 2.24
C PHE A 562 -14.00 8.56 1.13
N ALA A 563 -13.31 7.47 1.47
CA ALA A 563 -12.99 6.42 0.51
C ALA A 563 -14.24 5.69 0.00
N ALA A 564 -15.22 5.45 0.87
CA ALA A 564 -16.49 4.83 0.50
C ALA A 564 -17.30 5.67 -0.48
N ALA A 565 -17.30 7.00 -0.31
CA ALA A 565 -17.97 7.92 -1.22
C ALA A 565 -17.31 7.97 -2.62
N LEU A 566 -16.02 7.67 -2.72
CA LEU A 566 -15.27 7.59 -3.98
C LEU A 566 -15.33 6.21 -4.66
N ARG A 567 -16.06 5.23 -4.11
CA ARG A 567 -16.05 3.84 -4.59
C ARG A 567 -16.38 3.64 -6.08
N ASN A 568 -17.19 4.52 -6.66
CA ASN A 568 -17.57 4.47 -8.07
C ASN A 568 -16.54 5.12 -8.99
N MET A 569 -15.51 5.75 -8.42
CA MET A 569 -14.42 6.34 -9.17
C MET A 569 -13.33 5.30 -9.47
N LYS A 570 -12.55 5.53 -10.50
CA LYS A 570 -11.40 4.66 -10.85
C LYS A 570 -10.18 4.96 -9.98
N VAL A 571 -10.38 5.19 -8.69
CA VAL A 571 -9.36 5.52 -7.69
C VAL A 571 -9.23 4.43 -6.64
N TRP A 572 -8.12 4.41 -5.93
CA TRP A 572 -7.98 3.73 -4.66
C TRP A 572 -7.54 4.73 -3.60
N VAL A 573 -7.96 4.51 -2.36
CA VAL A 573 -7.68 5.40 -1.24
C VAL A 573 -6.89 4.66 -0.18
N MET A 574 -5.71 5.18 0.16
CA MET A 574 -4.96 4.78 1.35
C MET A 574 -5.59 5.47 2.56
N ASN A 575 -6.35 4.71 3.35
CA ASN A 575 -6.92 5.23 4.58
C ASN A 575 -5.87 5.15 5.68
N VAL A 576 -5.41 6.29 6.17
CA VAL A 576 -4.44 6.37 7.27
C VAL A 576 -5.18 6.69 8.56
N VAL A 577 -5.03 5.82 9.57
CA VAL A 577 -5.50 6.09 10.93
C VAL A 577 -4.29 6.52 11.75
N PRO A 578 -4.19 7.79 12.16
CA PRO A 578 -3.10 8.27 13.00
C PRO A 578 -3.06 7.53 14.33
N ILE A 579 -1.86 7.28 14.84
CA ILE A 579 -1.67 6.47 16.05
C ILE A 579 -2.31 7.06 17.31
N ASP A 580 -2.52 8.36 17.34
CA ASP A 580 -3.16 9.14 18.42
C ASP A 580 -4.66 9.37 18.18
N SER A 581 -5.21 8.81 17.10
CA SER A 581 -6.64 8.84 16.81
C SER A 581 -7.33 7.56 17.28
N PRO A 582 -8.67 7.59 17.49
CA PRO A 582 -9.47 6.39 17.77
C PRO A 582 -9.18 5.28 16.76
N ASP A 583 -8.98 4.05 17.23
CA ASP A 583 -8.65 2.92 16.37
C ASP A 583 -9.89 2.41 15.61
N THR A 584 -10.15 3.01 14.48
CA THR A 584 -11.25 2.66 13.57
C THR A 584 -10.79 1.88 12.34
N LEU A 585 -9.50 1.59 12.21
CA LEU A 585 -8.97 0.86 11.07
C LEU A 585 -9.62 -0.52 10.86
N PRO A 586 -9.96 -1.29 11.92
CA PRO A 586 -10.76 -2.51 11.77
C PRO A 586 -12.11 -2.28 11.08
N VAL A 587 -12.79 -1.16 11.36
CA VAL A 587 -14.07 -0.81 10.69
C VAL A 587 -13.87 -0.55 9.21
N ILE A 588 -12.79 0.14 8.84
CA ILE A 588 -12.44 0.43 7.44
C ILE A 588 -12.24 -0.89 6.65
N TYR A 589 -11.58 -1.87 7.25
CA TYR A 589 -11.41 -3.18 6.63
C TYR A 589 -12.72 -3.97 6.53
N GLU A 590 -13.61 -3.86 7.54
CA GLU A 590 -14.93 -4.48 7.47
C GLU A 590 -15.78 -3.91 6.32
N ARG A 591 -15.62 -2.64 5.99
CA ARG A 591 -16.22 -2.01 4.80
C ARG A 591 -15.69 -2.54 3.47
N GLY A 592 -14.65 -3.38 3.47
CA GLY A 592 -13.97 -3.84 2.25
C GLY A 592 -13.05 -2.79 1.64
N LEU A 593 -12.57 -1.87 2.46
CA LEU A 593 -11.52 -0.90 2.17
C LEU A 593 -10.24 -1.32 2.88
N PHE A 594 -9.13 -0.65 2.62
CA PHE A 594 -7.86 -0.92 3.29
C PHE A 594 -7.23 0.37 3.82
N GLY A 595 -6.26 0.23 4.69
CA GLY A 595 -5.50 1.33 5.25
C GLY A 595 -4.38 0.82 6.15
N LEU A 596 -3.73 1.72 6.87
CA LEU A 596 -2.68 1.40 7.83
C LEU A 596 -2.61 2.43 8.96
N TYR A 597 -1.92 2.07 10.05
CA TYR A 597 -1.57 3.01 11.11
C TYR A 597 -0.32 3.78 10.73
N HIS A 598 -0.29 5.07 11.10
CA HIS A 598 0.87 5.91 10.88
C HIS A 598 0.98 7.03 11.91
N ASP A 599 2.21 7.42 12.23
CA ASP A 599 2.54 8.62 13.01
C ASP A 599 3.02 9.73 12.05
N TRP A 600 2.23 10.78 11.89
CA TRP A 600 2.59 11.89 10.98
C TRP A 600 3.77 12.75 11.46
N CYS A 601 4.31 12.48 12.65
CA CYS A 601 5.59 13.04 13.08
C CYS A 601 6.80 12.29 12.49
N GLU A 602 6.57 11.26 11.68
CA GLU A 602 7.58 10.48 10.99
C GLU A 602 7.28 10.39 9.48
N SER A 603 8.26 10.03 8.64
CA SER A 603 8.00 9.86 7.22
C SER A 603 7.19 8.59 6.91
N PHE A 604 6.30 8.70 5.94
CA PHE A 604 5.47 7.61 5.45
C PHE A 604 6.29 6.61 4.60
N SER A 605 6.07 5.32 4.79
CA SER A 605 6.82 4.25 4.12
C SER A 605 6.43 4.07 2.64
N THR A 606 6.50 5.15 1.87
CA THR A 606 6.23 5.17 0.43
C THR A 606 7.29 5.96 -0.31
N TYR A 607 7.47 5.66 -1.58
CA TYR A 607 8.36 6.43 -2.45
C TYR A 607 7.87 7.88 -2.63
N PRO A 608 8.76 8.82 -2.93
CA PRO A 608 8.36 10.17 -3.31
C PRO A 608 7.44 10.15 -4.55
N ARG A 609 6.59 11.16 -4.70
CA ARG A 609 5.72 11.31 -5.88
C ARG A 609 4.77 10.13 -6.10
N SER A 610 4.11 9.64 -5.03
CA SER A 610 3.27 8.45 -5.07
C SER A 610 1.78 8.74 -5.20
N TYR A 611 1.31 9.92 -4.77
CA TYR A 611 -0.12 10.23 -4.68
C TYR A 611 -0.51 11.40 -5.57
N ASP A 612 -1.65 11.24 -6.28
CA ASP A 612 -2.24 12.27 -7.13
C ASP A 612 -3.07 13.27 -6.32
N LEU A 613 -3.70 12.78 -5.25
CA LEU A 613 -4.53 13.54 -4.33
C LEU A 613 -4.28 13.10 -2.90
N VAL A 614 -4.02 14.07 -2.02
CA VAL A 614 -3.91 13.87 -0.57
C VAL A 614 -4.99 14.71 0.10
N HIS A 615 -5.70 14.10 1.04
CA HIS A 615 -6.77 14.70 1.79
C HIS A 615 -6.45 14.69 3.29
N ALA A 616 -6.64 15.81 3.97
CA ALA A 616 -6.41 15.97 5.40
C ALA A 616 -7.59 16.72 6.03
N ASN A 617 -8.30 16.04 6.94
CA ASN A 617 -9.43 16.60 7.66
C ASN A 617 -9.11 16.67 9.15
N HIS A 618 -8.96 17.90 9.71
CA HIS A 618 -8.57 18.17 11.11
C HIS A 618 -7.37 17.34 11.57
N LEU A 619 -6.37 17.26 10.71
CA LEU A 619 -5.13 16.55 11.01
C LEU A 619 -4.05 17.50 11.54
N PHE A 620 -3.83 18.60 10.85
CA PHE A 620 -2.69 19.48 11.12
C PHE A 620 -2.81 20.20 12.46
N SER A 621 -4.02 20.59 12.86
CA SER A 621 -4.32 21.15 14.19
C SER A 621 -4.01 20.18 15.35
N LYS A 622 -4.08 18.87 15.10
CA LYS A 622 -3.66 17.84 16.06
C LYS A 622 -2.16 17.58 16.00
N SER A 623 -1.62 17.41 14.79
CA SER A 623 -0.21 17.09 14.59
C SER A 623 0.72 18.18 15.14
N LYS A 624 0.37 19.47 14.99
CA LYS A 624 1.16 20.59 15.51
C LYS A 624 1.32 20.61 17.04
N LYS A 625 0.49 19.85 17.77
CA LYS A 625 0.63 19.66 19.22
C LYS A 625 1.75 18.67 19.59
N ARG A 626 2.17 17.83 18.65
CA ARG A 626 3.14 16.75 18.86
C ARG A 626 4.48 17.00 18.16
N CYS A 627 4.46 17.56 16.96
CA CYS A 627 5.65 17.79 16.14
C CYS A 627 5.52 19.08 15.32
N GLU A 628 6.62 19.51 14.70
CA GLU A 628 6.63 20.70 13.87
C GLU A 628 5.86 20.49 12.57
N LEU A 629 4.90 21.38 12.30
CA LEU A 629 4.06 21.30 11.11
C LEU A 629 4.88 21.39 9.82
N LEU A 630 5.99 22.12 9.85
CA LEU A 630 6.91 22.22 8.71
C LEU A 630 7.38 20.84 8.23
N GLY A 631 7.82 19.98 9.15
CA GLY A 631 8.25 18.61 8.82
C GLY A 631 7.13 17.78 8.20
N VAL A 632 5.89 17.91 8.71
CA VAL A 632 4.71 17.21 8.18
C VAL A 632 4.38 17.69 6.76
N ILE A 633 4.44 19.01 6.50
CA ILE A 633 4.16 19.55 5.15
C ILE A 633 5.27 19.18 4.16
N VAL A 634 6.53 19.14 4.57
CA VAL A 634 7.63 18.64 3.73
C VAL A 634 7.45 17.16 3.38
N GLU A 635 6.94 16.36 4.31
CA GLU A 635 6.56 14.97 4.02
C GLU A 635 5.40 14.90 3.01
N VAL A 636 4.40 15.76 3.13
CA VAL A 636 3.33 15.87 2.12
C VAL A 636 3.91 16.29 0.77
N ASP A 637 4.85 17.25 0.72
CA ASP A 637 5.54 17.60 -0.53
C ASP A 637 6.27 16.38 -1.11
N ARG A 638 6.92 15.57 -0.29
CA ARG A 638 7.60 14.37 -0.76
C ARG A 638 6.67 13.37 -1.42
N ILE A 639 5.51 13.08 -0.80
CA ILE A 639 4.60 12.03 -1.26
C ILE A 639 3.64 12.47 -2.37
N VAL A 640 3.27 13.76 -2.44
CA VAL A 640 2.42 14.28 -3.52
C VAL A 640 3.21 14.40 -4.81
N ARG A 641 2.64 13.94 -5.93
CA ARG A 641 3.19 14.12 -7.26
C ARG A 641 3.26 15.60 -7.66
N PRO A 642 4.22 16.04 -8.45
CA PRO A 642 4.06 17.29 -9.19
C PRO A 642 2.74 17.30 -9.94
N GLU A 643 2.05 18.45 -9.95
CA GLU A 643 0.68 18.62 -10.45
C GLU A 643 -0.41 17.88 -9.66
N GLY A 644 -0.01 17.12 -8.63
CA GLY A 644 -0.91 16.52 -7.65
C GLY A 644 -1.52 17.58 -6.71
N ARG A 645 -2.49 17.16 -5.93
CA ARG A 645 -3.33 18.07 -5.14
C ARG A 645 -3.35 17.69 -3.68
N LEU A 646 -3.50 18.71 -2.83
CA LEU A 646 -3.76 18.57 -1.41
C LEU A 646 -5.05 19.32 -1.07
N ILE A 647 -5.95 18.65 -0.37
CA ILE A 647 -7.17 19.24 0.20
C ILE A 647 -7.00 19.21 1.72
N VAL A 648 -7.10 20.36 2.37
CA VAL A 648 -7.04 20.49 3.83
C VAL A 648 -8.31 21.14 4.34
N ARG A 649 -8.92 20.51 5.33
CA ARG A 649 -10.00 21.10 6.13
C ARG A 649 -9.51 21.15 7.57
N ASP A 650 -9.44 22.33 8.15
CA ASP A 650 -8.97 22.53 9.53
C ASP A 650 -9.40 23.90 10.06
N ASP A 651 -9.10 24.20 11.32
CA ASP A 651 -9.32 25.55 11.86
C ASP A 651 -8.51 26.61 11.11
N MET A 652 -9.02 27.83 11.09
CA MET A 652 -8.45 28.94 10.30
C MET A 652 -7.03 29.32 10.68
N GLU A 653 -6.64 29.15 11.95
CA GLU A 653 -5.27 29.41 12.39
C GLU A 653 -4.30 28.42 11.74
N THR A 654 -4.63 27.14 11.82
CA THR A 654 -3.86 26.05 11.21
C THR A 654 -3.82 26.18 9.68
N ILE A 655 -4.97 26.51 9.05
CA ILE A 655 -5.04 26.74 7.60
C ILE A 655 -4.10 27.85 7.14
N ARG A 656 -4.03 28.97 7.85
CA ARG A 656 -3.11 30.08 7.50
C ARG A 656 -1.64 29.68 7.64
N GLU A 657 -1.31 28.88 8.64
CA GLU A 657 0.04 28.34 8.81
C GLU A 657 0.41 27.42 7.65
N VAL A 658 -0.45 26.45 7.31
CA VAL A 658 -0.26 25.55 6.15
C VAL A 658 -0.17 26.35 4.86
N GLU A 659 -1.06 27.33 4.66
CA GLU A 659 -1.06 28.20 3.48
C GLU A 659 0.28 28.93 3.31
N SER A 660 0.82 29.49 4.40
CA SER A 660 2.12 30.17 4.40
C SER A 660 3.25 29.23 3.94
N ILE A 661 3.29 28.00 4.47
CA ILE A 661 4.31 27.03 4.12
C ILE A 661 4.16 26.61 2.65
N VAL A 662 2.96 26.23 2.17
CA VAL A 662 2.78 25.76 0.78
C VAL A 662 2.99 26.86 -0.26
N LYS A 663 2.67 28.12 0.08
CA LYS A 663 3.02 29.27 -0.76
C LYS A 663 4.53 29.45 -0.90
N SER A 664 5.29 29.23 0.17
CA SER A 664 6.75 29.29 0.12
C SER A 664 7.37 28.16 -0.71
N LEU A 665 6.63 27.04 -0.88
CA LEU A 665 6.94 25.92 -1.80
C LEU A 665 6.50 26.19 -3.25
N HIS A 666 6.02 27.41 -3.55
CA HIS A 666 5.51 27.79 -4.87
C HIS A 666 4.33 26.93 -5.37
N TRP A 667 3.49 26.44 -4.44
CA TRP A 667 2.26 25.74 -4.82
C TRP A 667 1.16 26.73 -5.16
N GLU A 668 0.28 26.37 -6.08
CA GLU A 668 -0.91 27.14 -6.43
C GLU A 668 -1.98 26.94 -5.36
N VAL A 669 -2.47 28.05 -4.77
CA VAL A 669 -3.34 28.01 -3.58
C VAL A 669 -4.70 28.60 -3.92
N ARG A 670 -5.76 27.90 -3.51
CA ARG A 670 -7.14 28.41 -3.41
C ARG A 670 -7.61 28.21 -1.98
N LEU A 671 -8.16 29.25 -1.38
CA LEU A 671 -8.63 29.22 0.00
C LEU A 671 -10.08 29.67 0.04
N SER A 672 -10.90 28.93 0.76
CA SER A 672 -12.26 29.25 1.11
C SER A 672 -12.45 29.05 2.62
N TYR A 673 -13.37 29.79 3.23
CA TYR A 673 -13.62 29.70 4.67
C TYR A 673 -15.08 29.92 5.01
N SER A 674 -15.52 29.24 6.06
CA SER A 674 -16.87 29.34 6.62
C SER A 674 -16.94 30.43 7.69
N GLN A 675 -18.15 30.81 8.06
CA GLN A 675 -18.43 31.72 9.20
C GLN A 675 -18.06 31.09 10.55
N ASP A 676 -17.95 29.75 10.63
CA ASP A 676 -17.71 28.97 11.84
C ASP A 676 -16.21 28.76 12.15
N ASN A 677 -15.33 29.63 11.66
CA ASN A 677 -13.87 29.52 11.82
C ASN A 677 -13.22 28.27 11.20
N GLU A 678 -13.90 27.62 10.27
CA GLU A 678 -13.40 26.50 9.48
C GLU A 678 -12.81 27.00 8.15
N GLY A 679 -11.68 26.41 7.73
CA GLY A 679 -11.03 26.70 6.46
C GLY A 679 -10.98 25.47 5.54
N LEU A 680 -11.14 25.70 4.25
CA LEU A 680 -10.88 24.74 3.20
C LEU A 680 -9.74 25.29 2.32
N LEU A 681 -8.60 24.63 2.39
CA LEU A 681 -7.43 24.96 1.60
C LEU A 681 -7.28 23.88 0.50
N PHE A 682 -7.35 24.32 -0.75
CA PHE A 682 -7.09 23.50 -1.92
C PHE A 682 -5.81 24.00 -2.58
N VAL A 683 -4.85 23.11 -2.75
CA VAL A 683 -3.55 23.44 -3.34
C VAL A 683 -3.15 22.45 -4.40
N GLN A 684 -2.49 22.96 -5.45
CA GLN A 684 -1.87 22.15 -6.50
C GLN A 684 -0.36 22.33 -6.44
N LYS A 685 0.34 21.21 -6.33
CA LYS A 685 1.81 21.18 -6.33
C LYS A 685 2.34 21.50 -7.72
N THR A 686 3.36 22.38 -7.78
CA THR A 686 4.07 22.70 -9.03
C THR A 686 5.29 21.80 -9.25
N MET A 687 5.96 21.95 -10.39
CA MET A 687 7.25 21.31 -10.68
C MET A 687 8.43 22.02 -9.99
N TRP A 688 8.19 23.10 -9.27
CA TRP A 688 9.26 23.90 -8.68
C TRP A 688 10.13 23.11 -7.70
N ARG A 689 11.43 23.36 -7.80
CA ARG A 689 12.43 22.94 -6.81
C ARG A 689 13.49 24.06 -6.69
N PRO A 690 14.12 24.26 -5.51
CA PRO A 690 15.17 25.21 -5.35
C PRO A 690 16.35 24.89 -6.28
N ASN A 691 17.01 25.92 -6.80
CA ASN A 691 18.17 25.75 -7.66
C ASN A 691 19.36 25.18 -6.87
N THR A 692 20.11 24.27 -7.49
CA THR A 692 21.33 23.68 -6.91
C THR A 692 22.53 24.66 -6.87
N SER A 693 22.39 25.87 -7.42
CA SER A 693 23.45 26.87 -7.50
C SER A 693 23.34 27.86 -6.35
N SER A 694 23.85 27.49 -5.18
CA SER A 694 24.52 28.42 -4.24
C SER A 694 24.87 27.71 -2.92
N SER A 695 26.00 27.09 -2.88
CA SER A 695 26.77 26.93 -1.63
C SER A 695 28.23 27.22 -1.93
#